data_08e6583aa8563c0ecc8f114d52f1c239
#
_entry.id   08e6583aa8563c0ecc8f114d52f1c239
#
_cell.length_a   1.000
_cell.length_b   1.000
_cell.length_c   1.000
_cell.angle_alpha   90.00
_cell.angle_beta   90.00
_cell.angle_gamma   90.00
#
_symmetry.space_group_name_H-M   'P 1'
#
loop_
_entity.id
_entity.type
_entity.pdbx_description
1 polymer ?
#
loop_
_entity_poly.entity_id
_entity_poly.type
_entity_poly.pdbx_seq_one_letter_code
_entity_poly.pdbx_strand_id
1 'polypeptide(L)'
;MGATMTIPRMAFAIGILAALGLSQAASAQEATSWNLYDSYTTSYTINYTKNSSLDPSGAALYVMASVAGGTPVEYQLDTGSQGMVLPQYLLPDFQQSSDLQKIEYGSSGNYALGTWTTQTVTFTDSNDGNGNLATAEVEVFVAAEYYDSANPGGVSCASADSGCAHMIGIGFGRPDTGWGPDYLPSLNNNPLLHLTGMDEGTVRAGYVITADGIQAGLTSANAGTGFAYVQLQPTTGATAPNWQTTAGSVVVNGTSSSSPILVDTGLQYMWADLGSSIAGQSVPCASNASFNCAPDGTQVSVYFGGTEGVGYSFVVGGTDNPPATPEFARLAGGGVNTGINVLASFTYVFDAVGGFVGYLANDPQGSGITFSPYLSAIGDFDMPSSFATNLPVYIAGDSVFSTPDNATFASAFTGIGGLTLDGPGGIIFQANMTLPAGITVSAGSATFQATVAAPLAVDAGASVSNLGTIVGNVTNAGTFANDGTVDGNFANTGVLSGNGTITGDLTTGGGVSPGHSVGMTSVQGNVAFQPGSYYVAELGAGGTSDLVQSGGQVFVDNATLYVAPTAEWKPGFASYQIISAAGGVVGNFDVVAPSFGAIDAPYPFLDVDTTADSDGLQLDIVRSGIAFASVTETANQTAAATALDSAAVGLNAQLVVLNAADARWAFDQLPGYVNASVKGLLVEQSGLIRGALDGRLRAAQGGVAASAAPVVGYALDGGADNLAAAPATTDGLAVWTTGFGSWGEMAGDDNAAGISGSTGGFLIGADTALGDSWRVGLAGGYSYTNFNLIDRNASGDSENWHLGIYGGRTWSGLPAGDIALRTGLAYTWQNVEANRSVAFSGYADQLAASYNAGTLQAFGELGWRLDTAVAALEPFANLAYVHLDDGGYTEDGGLAALSAPSSSMDTGFSTLGLRVSRKATLAALDATLRGEIGWRYAFGDITPMATQTFVGSDAFTVAGVPIAQNAAVLQAGLDVKLGQATTLGVAYAGQFGDGVTQNGFNANLKIEF
;
A
#
# COMPACT_ATOMS: atom_id res chain seq x y z
N MET A 1 -0.77 -34.22 -8.91
CA MET A 1 -0.55 -33.11 -9.84
C MET A 1 -1.39 -31.97 -9.31
N GLY A 2 -0.85 -31.21 -8.37
CA GLY A 2 -1.49 -30.07 -7.74
C GLY A 2 -1.07 -28.80 -8.49
N ALA A 3 -2.03 -28.09 -9.02
CA ALA A 3 -1.82 -26.78 -9.56
C ALA A 3 -1.79 -25.78 -8.41
N THR A 4 -0.63 -25.29 -8.06
CA THR A 4 -0.42 -24.13 -7.21
C THR A 4 -0.99 -22.90 -7.90
N MET A 5 -2.15 -22.44 -7.45
CA MET A 5 -2.75 -21.18 -7.86
C MET A 5 -2.05 -20.06 -7.09
N THR A 6 -1.10 -19.44 -7.75
CA THR A 6 -0.32 -18.30 -7.24
C THR A 6 -1.23 -17.09 -6.98
N ILE A 7 -1.06 -16.50 -5.83
CA ILE A 7 -1.69 -15.32 -5.28
C ILE A 7 -1.13 -14.03 -5.97
N PRO A 8 -1.78 -13.52 -7.04
CA PRO A 8 -1.57 -12.12 -7.46
C PRO A 8 -2.81 -11.24 -7.32
N ARG A 9 -3.99 -11.82 -6.98
CA ARG A 9 -5.23 -11.03 -6.97
C ARG A 9 -5.48 -10.22 -5.69
N MET A 10 -4.94 -10.64 -4.57
CA MET A 10 -5.15 -9.95 -3.30
C MET A 10 -4.28 -8.70 -3.14
N ALA A 11 -3.04 -8.73 -3.66
CA ALA A 11 -2.18 -7.55 -3.68
C ALA A 11 -2.72 -6.44 -4.60
N PHE A 12 -3.53 -6.80 -5.62
CA PHE A 12 -4.13 -5.84 -6.55
C PHE A 12 -5.35 -5.12 -5.94
N ALA A 13 -6.18 -5.82 -5.18
CA ALA A 13 -7.33 -5.22 -4.49
C ALA A 13 -6.90 -4.27 -3.35
N ILE A 14 -5.88 -4.64 -2.58
CA ILE A 14 -5.32 -3.79 -1.51
C ILE A 14 -4.54 -2.59 -2.10
N GLY A 15 -3.89 -2.75 -3.25
CA GLY A 15 -3.21 -1.67 -3.95
C GLY A 15 -4.16 -0.62 -4.54
N ILE A 16 -5.36 -1.00 -4.99
CA ILE A 16 -6.38 -0.08 -5.52
C ILE A 16 -7.05 0.70 -4.39
N LEU A 17 -7.32 0.08 -3.23
CA LEU A 17 -7.82 0.78 -2.05
C LEU A 17 -6.83 1.83 -1.51
N ALA A 18 -5.52 1.55 -1.55
CA ALA A 18 -4.50 2.52 -1.18
C ALA A 18 -4.36 3.68 -2.20
N ALA A 19 -4.66 3.45 -3.49
CA ALA A 19 -4.62 4.48 -4.52
C ALA A 19 -5.85 5.42 -4.47
N LEU A 20 -7.02 4.92 -4.06
CA LEU A 20 -8.23 5.73 -3.86
C LEU A 20 -8.20 6.57 -2.58
N GLY A 21 -7.46 6.15 -1.56
CA GLY A 21 -7.28 6.90 -0.30
C GLY A 21 -6.38 8.15 -0.41
N LEU A 22 -5.72 8.39 -1.55
CA LEU A 22 -4.85 9.55 -1.77
C LEU A 22 -5.51 10.70 -2.55
N SER A 23 -6.79 10.60 -2.94
CA SER A 23 -7.47 11.66 -3.69
C SER A 23 -8.18 12.71 -2.82
N GLN A 24 -7.98 12.75 -1.51
CA GLN A 24 -8.63 13.73 -0.64
C GLN A 24 -7.95 15.11 -0.54
N ALA A 25 -7.04 15.47 -1.43
CA ALA A 25 -6.42 16.79 -1.39
C ALA A 25 -6.08 17.38 -2.76
N ALA A 26 -6.90 17.17 -3.78
CA ALA A 26 -6.95 18.15 -4.84
C ALA A 26 -7.88 19.27 -4.34
N SER A 27 -7.30 20.34 -3.79
CA SER A 27 -8.03 21.59 -3.63
C SER A 27 -8.65 21.90 -4.99
N ALA A 28 -9.99 21.94 -5.07
CA ALA A 28 -10.67 22.38 -6.27
C ALA A 28 -10.06 23.74 -6.65
N GLN A 29 -9.24 23.77 -7.69
CA GLN A 29 -8.79 24.99 -8.29
C GLN A 29 -10.06 25.61 -8.87
N GLU A 30 -10.38 26.85 -8.50
CA GLU A 30 -11.53 27.53 -9.11
C GLU A 30 -11.38 27.42 -10.62
N ALA A 31 -12.37 26.80 -11.27
CA ALA A 31 -12.36 26.61 -12.70
C ALA A 31 -12.30 27.99 -13.41
N THR A 32 -11.38 28.15 -14.33
CA THR A 32 -11.32 29.32 -15.20
C THR A 32 -12.42 29.23 -16.25
N SER A 33 -12.88 30.35 -16.77
CA SER A 33 -14.01 30.39 -17.71
C SER A 33 -13.82 29.59 -18.99
N TRP A 34 -12.62 29.50 -19.50
CA TRP A 34 -12.26 28.77 -20.72
C TRP A 34 -10.75 28.81 -20.87
N ASN A 35 -10.06 27.76 -20.62
CA ASN A 35 -8.59 27.72 -20.64
C ASN A 35 -7.99 26.95 -21.84
N LEU A 36 -8.80 26.64 -22.86
CA LEU A 36 -8.35 25.87 -24.03
C LEU A 36 -7.15 26.52 -24.73
N TYR A 37 -7.03 27.87 -24.66
CA TYR A 37 -6.01 28.64 -25.33
C TYR A 37 -4.90 29.20 -24.45
N ASP A 38 -4.83 28.83 -23.17
CA ASP A 38 -3.88 29.41 -22.19
C ASP A 38 -2.41 29.10 -22.49
N SER A 39 -2.14 28.03 -23.21
CA SER A 39 -0.78 27.68 -23.64
C SER A 39 -0.27 28.53 -24.83
N TYR A 40 -1.14 29.34 -25.45
CA TYR A 40 -0.81 30.11 -26.62
C TYR A 40 -0.75 31.61 -26.33
N THR A 41 0.33 32.27 -26.73
CA THR A 41 0.59 33.68 -26.40
C THR A 41 0.77 34.56 -27.64
N THR A 42 0.85 33.98 -28.84
CA THR A 42 1.10 34.71 -30.08
C THR A 42 -0.17 34.84 -30.91
N SER A 43 -0.48 36.08 -31.32
CA SER A 43 -1.57 36.42 -32.22
C SER A 43 -1.12 37.55 -33.13
N TYR A 44 -1.53 37.51 -34.38
CA TYR A 44 -1.27 38.55 -35.39
C TYR A 44 -2.53 39.38 -35.55
N THR A 45 -2.45 40.69 -35.31
CA THR A 45 -3.53 41.63 -35.67
C THR A 45 -3.36 42.05 -37.14
N ILE A 46 -4.40 41.88 -37.96
CA ILE A 46 -4.45 42.25 -39.36
C ILE A 46 -5.56 43.27 -39.52
N ASN A 47 -5.18 44.48 -39.90
CA ASN A 47 -6.12 45.61 -40.01
C ASN A 47 -6.94 45.58 -41.30
N TYR A 48 -8.19 46.01 -41.20
CA TYR A 48 -8.99 46.23 -42.40
C TYR A 48 -8.55 47.50 -43.15
N THR A 49 -8.55 47.45 -44.49
CA THR A 49 -8.34 48.62 -45.32
C THR A 49 -9.65 49.34 -45.62
N LYS A 50 -10.77 48.62 -45.60
CA LYS A 50 -12.12 49.09 -45.76
C LYS A 50 -13.08 48.42 -44.83
N ASN A 51 -14.14 49.10 -44.43
CA ASN A 51 -15.21 48.62 -43.59
C ASN A 51 -14.74 48.23 -42.17
N SER A 52 -13.86 49.06 -41.57
CA SER A 52 -13.30 48.90 -40.25
C SER A 52 -14.32 48.95 -39.10
N SER A 53 -15.57 49.41 -39.35
CA SER A 53 -16.63 49.49 -38.34
C SER A 53 -17.77 48.49 -38.57
N LEU A 54 -17.62 47.54 -39.51
CA LEU A 54 -18.68 46.60 -39.89
C LEU A 54 -20.01 47.30 -40.20
N ASP A 55 -19.94 48.41 -40.95
CA ASP A 55 -21.12 49.16 -41.38
C ASP A 55 -22.05 48.26 -42.22
N PRO A 56 -23.25 47.91 -41.73
CA PRO A 56 -24.16 47.00 -42.41
C PRO A 56 -24.66 47.49 -43.76
N SER A 57 -24.54 48.80 -44.05
CA SER A 57 -24.86 49.38 -45.36
C SER A 57 -23.72 49.35 -46.38
N GLY A 58 -22.57 48.80 -45.97
CA GLY A 58 -21.30 48.97 -46.65
C GLY A 58 -20.73 47.75 -47.34
N ALA A 59 -19.49 47.91 -47.73
CA ALA A 59 -18.73 46.90 -48.46
C ALA A 59 -18.29 45.70 -47.64
N ALA A 60 -17.92 44.61 -48.31
CA ALA A 60 -17.22 43.51 -47.74
C ALA A 60 -15.93 43.89 -46.95
N LEU A 61 -15.40 43.04 -46.13
CA LEU A 61 -14.13 43.25 -45.42
C LEU A 61 -12.95 43.13 -46.40
N TYR A 62 -11.96 44.03 -46.29
CA TYR A 62 -10.76 44.01 -47.09
C TYR A 62 -9.49 44.07 -46.24
N VAL A 63 -8.47 43.38 -46.68
CA VAL A 63 -7.13 43.39 -46.05
C VAL A 63 -6.06 43.59 -47.15
N MET A 64 -4.91 44.13 -46.76
CA MET A 64 -3.77 44.32 -47.65
C MET A 64 -2.84 43.10 -47.56
N ALA A 65 -2.60 42.43 -48.69
CA ALA A 65 -1.64 41.32 -48.76
C ALA A 65 -0.76 41.39 -49.99
N SER A 66 0.47 40.84 -49.87
CA SER A 66 1.36 40.61 -51.01
C SER A 66 1.60 39.11 -51.17
N VAL A 67 1.79 38.64 -52.39
CA VAL A 67 2.09 37.26 -52.71
C VAL A 67 3.49 37.19 -53.34
N ALA A 68 4.31 36.23 -52.93
CA ALA A 68 5.69 36.04 -53.33
C ALA A 68 6.58 37.32 -53.27
N GLY A 69 6.32 38.20 -52.30
CA GLY A 69 7.03 39.45 -52.08
C GLY A 69 6.70 40.51 -53.16
N GLY A 70 5.63 40.33 -54.00
CA GLY A 70 5.14 41.28 -54.97
C GLY A 70 4.48 42.50 -54.35
N THR A 71 3.92 43.39 -55.21
CA THR A 71 3.21 44.58 -54.74
C THR A 71 1.98 44.24 -53.94
N PRO A 72 1.79 44.82 -52.74
CA PRO A 72 0.60 44.60 -51.94
C PRO A 72 -0.65 45.13 -52.67
N VAL A 73 -1.73 44.33 -52.62
CA VAL A 73 -3.05 44.67 -53.10
C VAL A 73 -4.14 44.33 -52.08
N GLU A 74 -5.29 44.95 -52.24
CA GLU A 74 -6.46 44.67 -51.42
C GLU A 74 -7.10 43.34 -51.83
N TYR A 75 -7.40 42.51 -50.85
CA TYR A 75 -8.17 41.27 -50.98
C TYR A 75 -9.45 41.37 -50.19
N GLN A 76 -10.54 40.91 -50.75
CA GLN A 76 -11.79 40.72 -50.01
C GLN A 76 -11.64 39.45 -49.12
N LEU A 77 -12.04 39.58 -47.87
CA LEU A 77 -12.14 38.45 -46.96
C LEU A 77 -13.55 37.85 -47.01
N ASP A 78 -13.59 36.54 -47.15
CA ASP A 78 -14.85 35.83 -47.34
C ASP A 78 -14.89 34.54 -46.49
N THR A 79 -15.67 34.56 -45.38
CA THR A 79 -15.96 33.35 -44.61
C THR A 79 -16.98 32.46 -45.31
N GLY A 80 -17.58 32.92 -46.37
CA GLY A 80 -18.50 32.17 -47.24
C GLY A 80 -17.80 31.33 -48.31
N SER A 81 -16.48 31.44 -48.48
CA SER A 81 -15.68 30.64 -49.42
C SER A 81 -14.40 30.13 -48.79
N GLN A 82 -13.69 29.26 -49.49
CA GLN A 82 -12.42 28.69 -49.05
C GLN A 82 -11.35 28.93 -50.13
N GLY A 83 -10.10 29.16 -49.68
CA GLY A 83 -8.95 29.32 -50.55
C GLY A 83 -8.72 30.73 -51.09
N MET A 84 -7.46 31.07 -51.33
CA MET A 84 -7.06 32.37 -51.83
C MET A 84 -7.04 32.37 -53.37
N VAL A 85 -7.72 33.31 -54.00
CA VAL A 85 -7.74 33.51 -55.43
C VAL A 85 -7.11 34.88 -55.81
N LEU A 86 -6.12 34.84 -56.68
CA LEU A 86 -5.41 36.00 -57.12
C LEU A 86 -5.28 36.03 -58.68
N PRO A 87 -5.38 37.20 -59.34
CA PRO A 87 -5.15 37.32 -60.77
C PRO A 87 -3.70 37.00 -61.12
N GLN A 88 -3.52 36.43 -62.32
CA GLN A 88 -2.22 36.06 -62.85
C GLN A 88 -1.22 37.23 -62.93
N TYR A 89 -1.68 38.47 -63.13
CA TYR A 89 -0.79 39.63 -63.21
C TYR A 89 0.02 39.89 -61.93
N LEU A 90 -0.41 39.40 -60.80
CA LEU A 90 0.33 39.50 -59.53
C LEU A 90 1.51 38.48 -59.41
N LEU A 91 1.52 37.48 -60.28
CA LEU A 91 2.60 36.51 -60.42
C LEU A 91 2.99 36.41 -61.94
N PRO A 92 3.60 37.40 -62.49
CA PRO A 92 3.82 37.46 -63.95
C PRO A 92 4.71 36.34 -64.48
N ASP A 93 5.61 35.82 -63.71
CA ASP A 93 6.51 34.73 -64.05
C ASP A 93 5.88 33.31 -63.85
N PHE A 94 4.69 33.27 -63.32
CA PHE A 94 3.98 31.99 -63.10
C PHE A 94 3.43 31.44 -64.38
N GLN A 95 3.70 30.19 -64.68
CA GLN A 95 3.21 29.51 -65.90
C GLN A 95 1.95 28.70 -65.56
N GLN A 96 0.83 29.08 -66.16
CA GLN A 96 -0.42 28.33 -66.00
C GLN A 96 -0.28 26.92 -66.56
N SER A 97 -0.97 25.95 -65.99
CA SER A 97 -1.14 24.61 -66.54
C SER A 97 -1.97 24.70 -67.83
N SER A 98 -1.72 23.79 -68.80
CA SER A 98 -2.58 23.61 -69.96
C SER A 98 -3.97 23.07 -69.57
N ASP A 99 -4.15 22.51 -68.35
CA ASP A 99 -5.39 22.04 -67.86
C ASP A 99 -5.83 22.97 -66.70
N LEU A 100 -6.64 23.97 -67.01
CA LEU A 100 -7.10 24.94 -66.04
C LEU A 100 -8.21 24.35 -65.19
N GLN A 101 -8.10 24.58 -63.93
CA GLN A 101 -9.09 24.17 -62.90
C GLN A 101 -10.10 25.32 -62.74
N LYS A 102 -11.26 25.01 -62.14
CA LYS A 102 -12.34 25.96 -61.88
C LYS A 102 -12.58 26.16 -60.39
N ILE A 103 -12.65 27.42 -59.93
CA ILE A 103 -13.25 27.80 -58.66
C ILE A 103 -14.52 28.57 -58.92
N GLU A 104 -15.62 28.24 -58.29
CA GLU A 104 -16.91 28.92 -58.46
C GLU A 104 -17.48 29.35 -57.09
N TYR A 105 -18.03 30.57 -57.07
CA TYR A 105 -18.69 31.14 -55.88
C TYR A 105 -20.20 30.89 -55.98
N GLY A 106 -20.70 29.95 -55.19
CA GLY A 106 -22.07 29.45 -55.30
C GLY A 106 -23.18 30.50 -55.11
N SER A 107 -22.88 31.53 -54.32
CA SER A 107 -23.83 32.62 -54.05
C SER A 107 -24.05 33.60 -55.26
N SER A 108 -23.00 33.83 -56.04
CA SER A 108 -23.03 34.75 -57.16
C SER A 108 -23.07 34.08 -58.56
N GLY A 109 -22.63 32.80 -58.60
CA GLY A 109 -22.37 32.06 -59.86
C GLY A 109 -21.09 32.51 -60.51
N ASN A 110 -20.30 33.45 -59.98
CA ASN A 110 -19.02 33.87 -60.51
C ASN A 110 -18.00 32.73 -60.38
N TYR A 111 -17.08 32.62 -61.36
CA TYR A 111 -16.03 31.61 -61.30
C TYR A 111 -14.72 32.08 -61.94
N ALA A 112 -13.63 31.44 -61.49
CA ALA A 112 -12.31 31.65 -62.08
C ALA A 112 -11.77 30.35 -62.68
N LEU A 113 -11.02 30.43 -63.75
CA LEU A 113 -10.24 29.33 -64.31
C LEU A 113 -8.75 29.64 -64.10
N GLY A 114 -7.98 28.66 -63.55
CA GLY A 114 -6.57 28.86 -63.19
C GLY A 114 -5.88 27.62 -62.70
N THR A 115 -4.79 27.84 -62.00
CA THR A 115 -3.95 26.73 -61.46
C THR A 115 -3.53 27.02 -60.04
N TRP A 116 -3.49 25.95 -59.17
CA TRP A 116 -2.97 26.06 -57.82
C TRP A 116 -1.43 26.06 -57.78
N THR A 117 -0.86 26.85 -56.87
CA THR A 117 0.59 26.89 -56.61
C THR A 117 0.87 27.32 -55.17
N THR A 118 1.87 26.73 -54.53
CA THR A 118 2.30 27.17 -53.17
C THR A 118 3.05 28.50 -53.29
N GLN A 119 2.64 29.47 -52.50
CA GLN A 119 3.25 30.82 -52.48
C GLN A 119 3.30 31.33 -51.03
N THR A 120 4.28 32.22 -50.81
CA THR A 120 4.32 33.00 -49.56
C THR A 120 3.33 34.16 -49.66
N VAL A 121 2.37 34.21 -48.74
CA VAL A 121 1.40 35.29 -48.58
C VAL A 121 1.79 36.11 -47.34
N THR A 122 1.93 37.43 -47.48
CA THR A 122 2.26 38.33 -46.37
C THR A 122 1.19 39.39 -46.25
N PHE A 123 0.54 39.46 -45.10
CA PHE A 123 -0.40 40.54 -44.75
C PHE A 123 0.41 41.76 -44.34
N THR A 124 0.43 42.80 -45.16
CA THR A 124 1.35 43.93 -45.05
C THR A 124 0.92 44.98 -44.03
N ASP A 125 -0.35 44.96 -43.62
CA ASP A 125 -0.89 45.77 -42.52
C ASP A 125 -1.23 44.83 -41.33
N SER A 126 -0.19 44.17 -40.82
CA SER A 126 -0.32 43.22 -39.70
C SER A 126 0.80 43.35 -38.69
N ASN A 127 0.58 42.88 -37.43
CA ASN A 127 1.56 42.95 -36.37
C ASN A 127 1.27 41.88 -35.31
N ASP A 128 2.34 41.19 -34.86
CA ASP A 128 2.27 40.23 -33.72
C ASP A 128 2.56 40.88 -32.35
N GLY A 129 2.65 42.21 -32.29
CA GLY A 129 3.07 42.96 -31.10
C GLY A 129 4.59 43.11 -30.97
N ASN A 130 5.40 42.33 -31.69
CA ASN A 130 6.86 42.41 -31.71
C ASN A 130 7.40 43.03 -33.02
N GLY A 131 6.52 43.37 -33.97
CA GLY A 131 6.85 43.99 -35.25
C GLY A 131 6.98 42.99 -36.39
N ASN A 132 6.62 41.70 -36.19
CA ASN A 132 6.60 40.74 -37.28
C ASN A 132 5.27 40.79 -38.02
N LEU A 133 5.33 40.67 -39.38
CA LEU A 133 4.16 40.58 -40.22
C LEU A 133 3.57 39.14 -40.19
N ALA A 134 2.27 39.04 -40.34
CA ALA A 134 1.57 37.76 -40.55
C ALA A 134 1.94 37.23 -41.93
N THR A 135 2.64 36.09 -41.95
CA THR A 135 3.14 35.47 -43.19
C THR A 135 2.81 33.99 -43.18
N ALA A 136 2.28 33.49 -44.31
CA ALA A 136 1.88 32.10 -44.52
C ALA A 136 2.53 31.53 -45.78
N GLU A 137 2.88 30.24 -45.75
CA GLU A 137 3.21 29.50 -46.98
C GLU A 137 2.04 28.56 -47.28
N VAL A 138 1.29 28.85 -48.36
CA VAL A 138 -0.01 28.24 -48.62
C VAL A 138 -0.26 28.07 -50.13
N GLU A 139 -1.03 27.06 -50.53
CA GLU A 139 -1.50 26.95 -51.89
C GLU A 139 -2.52 28.03 -52.21
N VAL A 140 -2.25 28.80 -53.27
CA VAL A 140 -3.10 29.86 -53.80
C VAL A 140 -3.54 29.52 -55.21
N PHE A 141 -4.73 29.94 -55.58
CA PHE A 141 -5.26 29.76 -56.91
C PHE A 141 -4.93 30.97 -57.80
N VAL A 142 -4.10 30.81 -58.82
CA VAL A 142 -3.75 31.86 -59.80
C VAL A 142 -4.74 31.82 -60.93
N ALA A 143 -5.63 32.79 -60.97
CA ALA A 143 -6.68 32.90 -61.99
C ALA A 143 -6.09 33.39 -63.29
N ALA A 144 -6.26 32.63 -64.36
CA ALA A 144 -5.97 33.01 -65.71
C ALA A 144 -7.14 33.79 -66.36
N GLU A 145 -8.35 33.33 -66.01
CA GLU A 145 -9.62 33.92 -66.56
C GLU A 145 -10.64 34.03 -65.42
N TYR A 146 -11.50 35.07 -65.49
CA TYR A 146 -12.57 35.28 -64.49
C TYR A 146 -13.88 35.58 -65.21
N TYR A 147 -14.98 35.01 -64.73
CA TYR A 147 -16.32 35.05 -65.24
C TYR A 147 -17.29 35.58 -64.20
N ASP A 148 -18.08 36.60 -64.52
CA ASP A 148 -19.17 37.18 -63.73
C ASP A 148 -20.37 37.59 -64.55
N SER A 149 -21.39 38.13 -63.87
CA SER A 149 -22.60 38.58 -64.58
C SER A 149 -22.37 39.74 -65.57
N ALA A 150 -21.35 40.57 -65.36
CA ALA A 150 -20.95 41.66 -66.27
C ALA A 150 -20.07 41.16 -67.42
N ASN A 151 -19.36 40.09 -67.21
CA ASN A 151 -18.41 39.45 -68.09
C ASN A 151 -18.70 37.97 -68.35
N PRO A 152 -19.85 37.57 -68.93
CA PRO A 152 -20.25 36.19 -69.12
C PRO A 152 -19.37 35.44 -70.13
N GLY A 153 -18.62 36.21 -70.99
CA GLY A 153 -17.63 35.62 -71.91
C GLY A 153 -16.23 35.43 -71.35
N GLY A 154 -16.02 35.81 -70.08
CA GLY A 154 -14.74 35.73 -69.36
C GLY A 154 -13.81 36.93 -69.72
N VAL A 155 -13.00 37.31 -68.74
CA VAL A 155 -11.91 38.30 -68.88
C VAL A 155 -10.57 37.65 -68.53
N SER A 156 -9.51 38.03 -69.22
CA SER A 156 -8.15 37.55 -68.91
C SER A 156 -7.60 38.26 -67.68
N CYS A 157 -7.05 37.52 -66.73
CA CYS A 157 -6.46 38.02 -65.49
C CYS A 157 -4.96 38.40 -65.62
N ALA A 158 -4.46 38.57 -66.83
CA ALA A 158 -3.06 38.95 -67.09
C ALA A 158 -2.79 40.43 -66.91
N SER A 159 -3.81 41.28 -66.63
CA SER A 159 -3.71 42.75 -66.51
C SER A 159 -4.38 43.25 -65.23
N ALA A 160 -3.83 44.28 -64.62
CA ALA A 160 -4.37 44.91 -63.42
C ALA A 160 -5.78 45.52 -63.63
N ASP A 161 -6.10 45.92 -64.83
CA ASP A 161 -7.39 46.54 -65.19
C ASP A 161 -8.47 45.54 -65.59
N SER A 162 -8.21 44.21 -65.35
CA SER A 162 -9.09 43.14 -65.81
C SER A 162 -10.40 42.98 -65.04
N GLY A 163 -10.50 43.52 -63.85
CA GLY A 163 -11.65 43.31 -62.98
C GLY A 163 -11.73 41.87 -62.34
N CYS A 164 -10.65 41.09 -62.42
CA CYS A 164 -10.58 39.78 -61.85
C CYS A 164 -10.61 39.85 -60.31
N ALA A 165 -11.20 38.84 -59.64
CA ALA A 165 -11.35 38.82 -58.22
C ALA A 165 -10.02 38.70 -57.46
N HIS A 166 -9.89 39.50 -56.43
CA HIS A 166 -8.88 39.34 -55.36
C HIS A 166 -9.64 38.86 -54.10
N MET A 167 -9.57 37.59 -53.81
CA MET A 167 -10.36 37.01 -52.69
C MET A 167 -9.53 36.12 -51.86
N ILE A 168 -9.69 36.22 -50.54
CA ILE A 168 -9.20 35.28 -49.52
C ILE A 168 -10.42 34.64 -48.88
N GLY A 169 -10.73 33.42 -49.31
CA GLY A 169 -11.74 32.56 -48.71
C GLY A 169 -11.21 31.96 -47.43
N ILE A 170 -11.74 32.39 -46.32
CA ILE A 170 -11.30 31.95 -44.97
C ILE A 170 -12.31 31.05 -44.26
N GLY A 171 -13.41 30.65 -44.93
CA GLY A 171 -14.46 29.81 -44.35
C GLY A 171 -14.10 28.35 -44.26
N PHE A 172 -15.10 27.58 -43.83
CA PHE A 172 -15.06 26.12 -43.69
C PHE A 172 -16.44 25.54 -44.05
N GLY A 173 -16.51 24.19 -44.16
CA GLY A 173 -17.78 23.45 -44.22
C GLY A 173 -18.56 23.70 -45.51
N ARG A 174 -17.88 23.97 -46.63
CA ARG A 174 -18.58 24.08 -47.88
C ARG A 174 -18.90 22.73 -48.45
N PRO A 175 -20.20 22.41 -48.69
CA PRO A 175 -20.56 21.17 -49.33
C PRO A 175 -20.04 21.20 -50.78
N ASP A 176 -19.70 20.00 -51.26
CA ASP A 176 -19.38 19.77 -52.67
C ASP A 176 -20.59 20.15 -53.54
N THR A 177 -20.54 21.28 -54.19
CA THR A 177 -21.61 21.81 -55.05
C THR A 177 -21.51 21.31 -56.47
N GLY A 178 -21.13 20.04 -56.69
CA GLY A 178 -21.20 19.40 -58.00
C GLY A 178 -20.04 19.62 -58.94
N TRP A 179 -18.88 20.02 -58.46
CA TRP A 179 -17.63 20.17 -59.19
C TRP A 179 -16.77 18.93 -59.01
N GLY A 180 -16.04 18.51 -59.98
CA GLY A 180 -15.32 17.23 -59.98
C GLY A 180 -14.45 16.97 -58.74
N PRO A 181 -14.19 15.71 -58.35
CA PRO A 181 -13.68 15.32 -57.04
C PRO A 181 -12.23 15.75 -56.73
N ASP A 182 -11.53 16.39 -57.61
CA ASP A 182 -10.07 16.49 -57.50
C ASP A 182 -9.53 17.85 -57.01
N TYR A 183 -10.36 18.88 -56.82
CA TYR A 183 -9.82 20.24 -56.53
C TYR A 183 -10.75 21.13 -55.70
N LEU A 184 -11.26 20.67 -54.61
CA LEU A 184 -11.99 21.53 -53.68
C LEU A 184 -11.03 22.26 -52.75
N PRO A 185 -11.12 23.59 -52.59
CA PRO A 185 -10.38 24.30 -51.57
C PRO A 185 -10.76 23.76 -50.20
N SER A 186 -9.77 23.66 -49.32
CA SER A 186 -9.91 23.15 -47.95
C SER A 186 -9.32 24.14 -46.96
N LEU A 187 -9.29 23.76 -45.68
CA LEU A 187 -8.58 24.56 -44.67
C LEU A 187 -7.09 24.73 -45.00
N ASN A 188 -6.48 23.81 -45.78
CA ASN A 188 -5.08 23.90 -46.19
C ASN A 188 -4.82 25.06 -47.18
N ASN A 189 -5.87 25.67 -47.77
CA ASN A 189 -5.77 26.77 -48.67
C ASN A 189 -6.12 28.11 -47.99
N ASN A 190 -6.31 28.11 -46.68
CA ASN A 190 -6.65 29.32 -45.90
C ASN A 190 -5.38 29.93 -45.29
N PRO A 191 -4.88 31.09 -45.79
CA PRO A 191 -3.63 31.66 -45.31
C PRO A 191 -3.68 32.12 -43.86
N LEU A 192 -4.85 32.36 -43.25
CA LEU A 192 -4.98 32.68 -41.83
C LEU A 192 -4.81 31.49 -40.90
N LEU A 193 -4.73 30.26 -41.44
CA LEU A 193 -4.54 29.05 -40.68
C LEU A 193 -3.11 28.46 -40.83
N HIS A 194 -2.26 29.09 -41.67
CA HIS A 194 -0.88 28.65 -41.93
C HIS A 194 0.13 29.78 -41.67
N LEU A 195 -0.19 30.72 -40.78
CA LEU A 195 0.76 31.74 -40.36
C LEU A 195 1.95 31.11 -39.62
N THR A 196 3.10 31.80 -39.66
CA THR A 196 4.32 31.36 -38.98
C THR A 196 4.04 30.88 -37.55
N GLY A 197 4.43 29.65 -37.26
CA GLY A 197 4.21 28.97 -35.95
C GLY A 197 2.92 28.16 -35.82
N MET A 198 1.99 28.25 -36.79
CA MET A 198 0.73 27.48 -36.76
C MET A 198 0.94 26.01 -37.14
N ASP A 199 1.67 25.76 -38.23
CA ASP A 199 1.95 24.39 -38.69
C ASP A 199 2.87 23.63 -37.71
N GLU A 200 3.71 24.37 -36.97
CA GLU A 200 4.54 23.81 -35.89
C GLU A 200 3.78 23.66 -34.56
N GLY A 201 2.53 24.12 -34.48
CA GLY A 201 1.70 24.07 -33.28
C GLY A 201 2.10 25.04 -32.17
N THR A 202 3.00 25.98 -32.39
CA THR A 202 3.40 27.00 -31.40
C THR A 202 2.44 28.18 -31.37
N VAL A 203 1.66 28.38 -32.43
CA VAL A 203 0.54 29.30 -32.54
C VAL A 203 -0.73 28.48 -32.83
N ARG A 204 -1.81 28.75 -32.11
CA ARG A 204 -3.07 28.01 -32.30
C ARG A 204 -3.72 28.46 -33.63
N ALA A 205 -3.86 27.52 -34.56
CA ALA A 205 -4.47 27.84 -35.86
C ALA A 205 -5.97 28.16 -35.73
N GLY A 206 -6.30 29.38 -36.00
CA GLY A 206 -7.64 29.95 -35.91
C GLY A 206 -7.60 31.45 -35.91
N TYR A 207 -8.76 32.08 -35.95
CA TYR A 207 -8.86 33.54 -36.01
C TYR A 207 -10.11 34.07 -35.32
N VAL A 208 -10.04 35.35 -34.94
CA VAL A 208 -11.15 36.15 -34.39
C VAL A 208 -11.45 37.28 -35.35
N ILE A 209 -12.71 37.41 -35.82
CA ILE A 209 -13.19 38.52 -36.59
C ILE A 209 -13.82 39.55 -35.66
N THR A 210 -13.26 40.73 -35.59
CA THR A 210 -13.73 41.84 -34.75
C THR A 210 -14.22 43.00 -35.64
N ALA A 211 -14.78 44.08 -35.07
CA ALA A 211 -15.18 45.29 -35.78
C ALA A 211 -13.99 46.02 -36.44
N ASP A 212 -12.77 45.87 -35.90
CA ASP A 212 -11.60 46.68 -36.28
C ASP A 212 -10.58 45.89 -37.12
N GLY A 213 -10.65 44.56 -37.15
CA GLY A 213 -9.69 43.72 -37.85
C GLY A 213 -9.84 42.28 -37.54
N ILE A 214 -8.88 41.47 -38.01
CA ILE A 214 -8.77 40.04 -37.67
C ILE A 214 -7.60 39.85 -36.72
N GLN A 215 -7.81 39.03 -35.73
CA GLN A 215 -6.74 38.51 -34.88
C GLN A 215 -6.54 37.03 -35.25
N ALA A 216 -5.45 36.71 -35.93
CA ALA A 216 -5.09 35.38 -36.34
C ALA A 216 -4.09 34.75 -35.37
N GLY A 217 -4.34 33.52 -34.94
CA GLY A 217 -3.73 32.87 -33.77
C GLY A 217 -4.57 33.07 -32.51
N LEU A 218 -5.14 31.98 -32.01
CA LEU A 218 -6.01 32.03 -30.84
C LEU A 218 -5.20 31.96 -29.55
N THR A 219 -5.55 32.84 -28.61
CA THR A 219 -4.96 32.98 -27.27
C THR A 219 -6.08 33.20 -26.27
N SER A 220 -5.82 33.00 -24.98
CA SER A 220 -6.80 33.32 -23.92
C SER A 220 -7.18 34.81 -23.89
N ALA A 221 -6.36 35.68 -24.46
CA ALA A 221 -6.65 37.13 -24.53
C ALA A 221 -7.69 37.50 -25.61
N ASN A 222 -7.73 36.78 -26.74
CA ASN A 222 -8.60 37.12 -27.86
C ASN A 222 -9.77 36.16 -28.06
N ALA A 223 -9.65 34.93 -27.57
CA ALA A 223 -10.67 33.87 -27.70
C ALA A 223 -10.92 33.15 -26.35
N GLY A 224 -10.62 33.76 -25.21
CA GLY A 224 -10.77 33.17 -23.89
C GLY A 224 -12.17 33.25 -23.32
N THR A 225 -12.32 34.05 -22.27
CA THR A 225 -13.56 34.17 -21.51
C THR A 225 -14.63 35.00 -22.21
N GLY A 226 -15.90 34.67 -21.92
CA GLY A 226 -17.05 35.47 -22.38
C GLY A 226 -17.69 35.00 -23.66
N PHE A 227 -17.04 34.21 -24.46
CA PHE A 227 -17.63 33.63 -25.67
C PHE A 227 -18.59 32.47 -25.36
N ALA A 228 -19.59 32.29 -26.20
CA ALA A 228 -20.31 31.04 -26.34
C ALA A 228 -19.62 30.25 -27.47
N TYR A 229 -19.31 29.00 -27.20
CA TYR A 229 -18.63 28.10 -28.14
C TYR A 229 -19.57 27.02 -28.68
N VAL A 230 -19.51 26.79 -29.98
CA VAL A 230 -20.21 25.70 -30.66
C VAL A 230 -19.20 24.79 -31.30
N GLN A 231 -19.16 23.54 -30.88
CA GLN A 231 -18.31 22.53 -31.51
C GLN A 231 -18.87 22.13 -32.87
N LEU A 232 -17.98 22.02 -33.85
CA LEU A 232 -18.26 21.57 -35.19
C LEU A 232 -17.99 20.08 -35.36
N GLN A 233 -18.70 19.45 -36.25
CA GLN A 233 -18.37 18.08 -36.65
C GLN A 233 -17.35 18.06 -37.78
N PRO A 234 -16.38 17.16 -37.79
CA PRO A 234 -15.48 16.99 -38.91
C PRO A 234 -16.26 16.51 -40.15
N THR A 235 -15.84 16.97 -41.32
CA THR A 235 -16.42 16.49 -42.58
C THR A 235 -15.91 15.10 -42.89
N THR A 236 -16.82 14.12 -42.91
CA THR A 236 -16.48 12.72 -43.21
C THR A 236 -16.18 12.50 -44.70
N GLY A 237 -15.07 11.79 -44.97
CA GLY A 237 -14.68 11.44 -46.34
C GLY A 237 -14.01 12.57 -47.14
N ALA A 238 -13.70 13.70 -46.51
CA ALA A 238 -12.92 14.76 -47.14
C ALA A 238 -11.47 14.30 -47.36
N THR A 239 -10.86 14.71 -48.46
CA THR A 239 -9.45 14.40 -48.76
C THR A 239 -8.48 15.28 -47.96
N ALA A 240 -8.95 16.37 -47.35
CA ALA A 240 -8.23 17.26 -46.44
C ALA A 240 -9.11 17.57 -45.22
N PRO A 241 -8.53 17.90 -44.06
CA PRO A 241 -9.29 18.29 -42.87
C PRO A 241 -10.26 19.41 -43.16
N ASN A 242 -11.52 19.28 -42.78
CA ASN A 242 -12.53 20.33 -42.87
C ASN A 242 -13.64 20.08 -41.85
N TRP A 243 -14.39 21.11 -41.51
CA TRP A 243 -15.49 21.10 -40.58
C TRP A 243 -16.83 21.29 -41.26
N GLN A 244 -17.89 20.73 -40.71
CA GLN A 244 -19.26 20.97 -41.19
C GLN A 244 -19.72 22.37 -40.77
N THR A 245 -20.68 22.93 -41.47
CA THR A 245 -21.31 24.20 -41.08
C THR A 245 -21.95 24.10 -39.69
N THR A 246 -21.95 25.24 -38.99
CA THR A 246 -22.49 25.33 -37.61
C THR A 246 -23.94 24.85 -37.55
N ALA A 247 -24.23 23.93 -36.63
CA ALA A 247 -25.59 23.57 -36.32
C ALA A 247 -26.31 24.75 -35.66
N GLY A 248 -27.59 24.92 -35.95
CA GLY A 248 -28.41 25.97 -35.34
C GLY A 248 -29.88 25.76 -35.59
N SER A 249 -30.68 26.75 -35.25
CA SER A 249 -32.11 26.77 -35.51
C SER A 249 -32.55 28.16 -35.99
N VAL A 250 -33.58 28.16 -36.85
CA VAL A 250 -34.30 29.36 -37.24
C VAL A 250 -35.74 29.23 -36.77
N VAL A 251 -36.24 30.29 -36.15
CA VAL A 251 -37.63 30.42 -35.73
C VAL A 251 -38.29 31.48 -36.60
N VAL A 252 -39.36 31.14 -37.31
CA VAL A 252 -40.09 32.04 -38.18
C VAL A 252 -41.55 32.11 -37.70
N ASN A 253 -42.05 33.27 -37.30
CA ASN A 253 -43.39 33.45 -36.79
C ASN A 253 -43.77 32.41 -35.72
N GLY A 254 -42.78 32.05 -34.82
CA GLY A 254 -42.99 31.09 -33.73
C GLY A 254 -42.82 29.64 -34.13
N THR A 255 -42.52 29.33 -35.41
CA THR A 255 -42.26 27.94 -35.84
C THR A 255 -40.72 27.73 -35.97
N SER A 256 -40.18 26.80 -35.18
CA SER A 256 -38.75 26.46 -35.16
C SER A 256 -38.41 25.36 -36.17
N SER A 257 -37.27 25.52 -36.86
CA SER A 257 -36.66 24.45 -37.65
C SER A 257 -35.15 24.40 -37.41
N SER A 258 -34.59 23.18 -37.32
CA SER A 258 -33.12 23.00 -37.28
C SER A 258 -32.55 23.32 -38.66
N SER A 259 -31.42 24.07 -38.71
CA SER A 259 -30.83 24.52 -39.93
C SER A 259 -29.33 24.70 -39.77
N PRO A 260 -28.50 24.31 -40.74
CA PRO A 260 -27.09 24.69 -40.74
C PRO A 260 -26.99 26.21 -40.93
N ILE A 261 -26.09 26.87 -40.18
CA ILE A 261 -25.90 28.30 -40.17
C ILE A 261 -24.49 28.64 -40.66
N LEU A 262 -24.43 29.52 -41.66
CA LEU A 262 -23.20 30.05 -42.22
C LEU A 262 -23.08 31.55 -41.90
N VAL A 263 -21.95 31.93 -41.27
CA VAL A 263 -21.51 33.32 -41.21
C VAL A 263 -20.74 33.61 -42.47
N ASP A 264 -21.17 34.58 -43.26
CA ASP A 264 -20.65 34.86 -44.62
C ASP A 264 -20.30 36.34 -44.79
N THR A 265 -19.01 36.66 -44.64
CA THR A 265 -18.52 38.04 -44.80
C THR A 265 -18.48 38.51 -46.26
N GLY A 266 -18.64 37.59 -47.20
CA GLY A 266 -18.71 37.91 -48.64
C GLY A 266 -20.10 38.38 -49.13
N LEU A 267 -21.13 38.26 -48.25
CA LEU A 267 -22.51 38.55 -48.63
C LEU A 267 -23.11 39.65 -47.75
N GLN A 268 -23.79 40.61 -48.36
CA GLN A 268 -24.36 41.79 -47.70
C GLN A 268 -25.81 41.56 -47.18
N TYR A 269 -26.43 40.45 -47.54
CA TYR A 269 -27.79 40.12 -47.16
C TYR A 269 -27.89 38.70 -46.66
N MET A 270 -28.97 38.47 -45.95
CA MET A 270 -29.25 37.15 -45.41
C MET A 270 -29.94 36.25 -46.43
N TRP A 271 -29.49 35.00 -46.54
CA TRP A 271 -30.24 33.93 -47.19
C TRP A 271 -30.71 32.95 -46.13
N ALA A 272 -31.99 32.59 -46.16
CA ALA A 272 -32.55 31.65 -45.22
C ALA A 272 -33.63 30.80 -45.93
N ASP A 273 -33.62 29.49 -45.59
CA ASP A 273 -34.77 28.60 -45.81
C ASP A 273 -35.76 28.80 -44.66
N LEU A 274 -36.70 29.69 -44.85
CA LEU A 274 -37.72 30.03 -43.86
C LEU A 274 -38.87 29.02 -43.84
N GLY A 275 -38.77 27.95 -44.61
CA GLY A 275 -39.68 26.82 -44.58
C GLY A 275 -41.12 27.17 -45.01
N SER A 276 -42.07 26.30 -44.65
CA SER A 276 -43.49 26.45 -44.93
C SER A 276 -44.15 27.61 -44.19
N SER A 277 -43.48 28.20 -43.16
CA SER A 277 -44.05 29.28 -42.30
C SER A 277 -44.41 30.52 -43.11
N ILE A 278 -43.74 30.74 -44.23
CA ILE A 278 -44.03 31.81 -45.15
C ILE A 278 -44.26 31.37 -46.60
N ALA A 279 -44.35 30.02 -46.83
CA ALA A 279 -44.60 29.49 -48.16
C ALA A 279 -45.87 30.07 -48.78
N GLY A 280 -45.71 30.68 -49.92
CA GLY A 280 -46.78 31.40 -50.64
C GLY A 280 -47.04 32.84 -50.19
N GLN A 281 -46.31 33.35 -49.19
CA GLN A 281 -46.37 34.74 -48.73
C GLN A 281 -45.13 35.55 -49.16
N SER A 282 -44.16 34.92 -49.81
CA SER A 282 -42.96 35.64 -50.28
C SER A 282 -43.29 36.74 -51.25
N VAL A 283 -42.52 37.84 -51.22
CA VAL A 283 -42.62 39.01 -52.10
C VAL A 283 -41.30 39.12 -52.90
N PRO A 284 -41.33 39.73 -54.15
CA PRO A 284 -40.09 40.06 -54.80
C PRO A 284 -39.26 41.00 -53.98
N CYS A 285 -37.93 40.78 -53.88
CA CYS A 285 -37.01 41.60 -53.07
C CYS A 285 -36.92 43.02 -53.73
N ALA A 286 -36.91 44.05 -52.91
CA ALA A 286 -36.81 45.44 -53.37
C ALA A 286 -35.47 45.73 -54.06
N SER A 287 -34.39 45.14 -53.65
CA SER A 287 -33.04 45.25 -54.23
C SER A 287 -32.86 44.47 -55.51
N ASN A 288 -33.56 43.36 -55.71
CA ASN A 288 -33.49 42.54 -56.91
C ASN A 288 -34.77 41.70 -57.03
N ALA A 289 -35.68 42.09 -57.96
CA ALA A 289 -36.95 41.42 -58.19
C ALA A 289 -36.86 39.94 -58.64
N SER A 290 -35.68 39.50 -59.04
CA SER A 290 -35.41 38.09 -59.38
C SER A 290 -35.32 37.17 -58.11
N PHE A 291 -35.23 37.76 -56.92
CA PHE A 291 -35.20 37.05 -55.67
C PHE A 291 -36.50 37.15 -54.88
N ASN A 292 -36.79 36.14 -54.08
CA ASN A 292 -37.95 36.16 -53.21
C ASN A 292 -37.50 36.58 -51.79
N CYS A 293 -38.20 37.53 -51.18
CA CYS A 293 -37.99 37.96 -49.80
C CYS A 293 -39.13 37.58 -48.88
N ALA A 294 -38.89 37.56 -47.57
CA ALA A 294 -39.94 37.52 -46.57
C ALA A 294 -40.68 38.84 -46.54
N PRO A 295 -42.03 38.86 -46.39
CA PRO A 295 -42.81 40.10 -46.29
C PRO A 295 -42.51 40.88 -45.01
N ASP A 296 -42.70 42.19 -45.03
CA ASP A 296 -42.62 43.02 -43.82
C ASP A 296 -43.53 42.53 -42.72
N GLY A 297 -43.03 42.57 -41.47
CA GLY A 297 -43.72 42.05 -40.32
C GLY A 297 -43.41 40.57 -40.00
N THR A 298 -42.64 39.85 -40.84
CA THR A 298 -42.18 38.50 -40.53
C THR A 298 -41.19 38.52 -39.37
N GLN A 299 -41.50 37.77 -38.30
CA GLN A 299 -40.57 37.60 -37.16
C GLN A 299 -39.59 36.48 -37.45
N VAL A 300 -38.30 36.77 -37.33
CA VAL A 300 -37.21 35.79 -37.58
C VAL A 300 -36.29 35.83 -36.37
N SER A 301 -36.00 34.61 -35.80
CA SER A 301 -34.92 34.43 -34.83
C SER A 301 -33.93 33.41 -35.36
N VAL A 302 -32.64 33.64 -35.20
CA VAL A 302 -31.53 32.76 -35.58
C VAL A 302 -30.74 32.44 -34.33
N TYR A 303 -30.63 31.15 -34.02
CA TYR A 303 -29.90 30.65 -32.85
C TYR A 303 -28.77 29.73 -33.29
N PHE A 304 -27.61 29.91 -32.70
CA PHE A 304 -26.38 29.12 -32.95
C PHE A 304 -26.26 27.93 -31.98
N GLY A 305 -25.76 26.80 -32.43
CA GLY A 305 -25.41 25.65 -31.59
C GLY A 305 -26.58 24.83 -31.03
N GLY A 306 -27.81 25.02 -31.61
CA GLY A 306 -28.97 24.16 -31.27
C GLY A 306 -29.69 24.52 -29.96
N THR A 307 -29.30 25.61 -29.29
CA THR A 307 -30.02 26.18 -28.14
C THR A 307 -30.44 27.63 -28.40
N GLU A 308 -31.40 28.11 -27.62
CA GLU A 308 -31.80 29.55 -27.69
C GLU A 308 -30.87 30.44 -26.83
N GLY A 309 -29.65 29.98 -26.47
CA GLY A 309 -28.71 30.70 -25.61
C GLY A 309 -27.94 31.80 -26.32
N VAL A 310 -27.69 31.68 -27.62
CA VAL A 310 -26.96 32.67 -28.43
C VAL A 310 -27.62 32.84 -29.79
N GLY A 311 -27.97 34.07 -30.11
CA GLY A 311 -28.62 34.35 -31.36
C GLY A 311 -29.15 35.78 -31.43
N TYR A 312 -29.92 36.06 -32.48
CA TYR A 312 -30.58 37.36 -32.70
C TYR A 312 -31.96 37.16 -33.29
N SER A 313 -32.83 38.12 -32.99
CA SER A 313 -34.19 38.14 -33.47
C SER A 313 -34.51 39.51 -34.10
N PHE A 314 -35.24 39.55 -35.20
CA PHE A 314 -35.64 40.75 -35.87
C PHE A 314 -37.02 40.62 -36.53
N VAL A 315 -37.59 41.76 -36.90
CA VAL A 315 -38.79 41.83 -37.70
C VAL A 315 -38.42 42.38 -39.06
N VAL A 316 -38.74 41.67 -40.13
CA VAL A 316 -38.49 42.10 -41.51
C VAL A 316 -39.20 43.45 -41.76
N GLY A 317 -38.45 44.46 -42.27
CA GLY A 317 -38.98 45.83 -42.45
C GLY A 317 -39.15 46.66 -41.19
N GLY A 318 -38.79 46.11 -39.97
CA GLY A 318 -38.90 46.82 -38.68
C GLY A 318 -37.82 47.87 -38.49
N THR A 319 -38.08 48.90 -37.68
CA THR A 319 -37.14 49.98 -37.34
C THR A 319 -36.35 49.76 -36.06
N ASP A 320 -36.80 48.87 -35.17
CA ASP A 320 -36.21 48.57 -33.86
C ASP A 320 -35.50 47.22 -33.91
N ASN A 321 -34.66 47.02 -34.94
CA ASN A 321 -33.96 45.77 -35.14
C ASN A 321 -32.53 45.82 -34.54
N PRO A 322 -31.91 44.67 -34.15
CA PRO A 322 -30.53 44.61 -33.73
C PRO A 322 -29.60 44.92 -34.92
N PRO A 323 -28.34 45.31 -34.65
CA PRO A 323 -27.34 45.55 -35.72
C PRO A 323 -27.13 44.36 -36.66
N ALA A 324 -27.38 43.15 -36.18
CA ALA A 324 -27.30 41.90 -36.96
C ALA A 324 -28.42 41.74 -38.00
N THR A 325 -29.44 42.59 -37.99
CA THR A 325 -30.59 42.49 -38.90
C THR A 325 -30.13 42.70 -40.34
N PRO A 326 -30.41 41.78 -41.25
CA PRO A 326 -30.11 41.91 -42.65
C PRO A 326 -30.99 43.03 -43.30
N GLU A 327 -30.50 43.63 -44.29
CA GLU A 327 -31.25 44.61 -45.11
C GLU A 327 -32.53 43.99 -45.70
N PHE A 328 -32.48 42.70 -46.09
CA PHE A 328 -33.62 41.87 -46.44
C PHE A 328 -33.30 40.37 -46.24
N ALA A 329 -34.33 39.59 -46.05
CA ALA A 329 -34.21 38.13 -45.95
C ALA A 329 -34.61 37.51 -47.33
N ARG A 330 -33.64 36.92 -48.02
CA ARG A 330 -33.88 36.24 -49.30
C ARG A 330 -34.22 34.77 -48.98
N LEU A 331 -35.29 34.28 -49.56
CA LEU A 331 -35.63 32.87 -49.44
C LEU A 331 -34.73 32.03 -50.36
N ALA A 332 -34.04 31.08 -49.79
CA ALA A 332 -33.22 30.06 -50.45
C ALA A 332 -33.37 28.71 -49.73
N GLY A 333 -33.24 27.64 -50.47
CA GLY A 333 -33.20 26.28 -49.86
C GLY A 333 -31.82 25.98 -49.29
N GLY A 334 -31.79 25.17 -48.22
CA GLY A 334 -30.54 24.56 -47.77
C GLY A 334 -29.80 25.23 -46.62
N GLY A 335 -30.45 25.96 -45.72
CA GLY A 335 -29.83 26.51 -44.49
C GLY A 335 -29.99 28.01 -44.36
N VAL A 336 -29.27 28.59 -43.46
CA VAL A 336 -29.19 30.02 -43.18
C VAL A 336 -27.79 30.53 -43.47
N ASN A 337 -27.68 31.48 -44.40
CA ASN A 337 -26.48 32.30 -44.58
C ASN A 337 -26.81 33.69 -43.99
N THR A 338 -26.14 34.06 -42.93
CA THR A 338 -26.42 35.28 -42.18
C THR A 338 -25.93 36.55 -42.90
N GLY A 339 -25.10 36.41 -43.90
CA GLY A 339 -24.34 37.52 -44.46
C GLY A 339 -23.38 38.14 -43.43
N ILE A 340 -22.81 39.28 -43.80
CA ILE A 340 -21.86 40.01 -42.93
C ILE A 340 -22.52 40.68 -41.73
N ASN A 341 -23.83 40.93 -41.81
CA ASN A 341 -24.56 41.73 -40.81
C ASN A 341 -24.48 41.17 -39.39
N VAL A 342 -24.39 39.85 -39.24
CA VAL A 342 -24.25 39.20 -37.92
C VAL A 342 -23.02 39.70 -37.16
N LEU A 343 -21.94 40.07 -37.84
CA LEU A 343 -20.71 40.58 -37.23
C LEU A 343 -20.85 41.98 -36.61
N ALA A 344 -21.87 42.73 -36.96
CA ALA A 344 -22.20 44.00 -36.30
C ALA A 344 -22.67 43.75 -34.84
N SER A 345 -23.28 42.59 -34.56
CA SER A 345 -23.78 42.19 -33.23
C SER A 345 -22.89 41.23 -32.49
N PHE A 346 -22.04 40.45 -33.18
CA PHE A 346 -21.19 39.43 -32.59
C PHE A 346 -19.76 39.47 -33.11
N THR A 347 -18.79 39.44 -32.22
CA THR A 347 -17.43 39.02 -32.52
C THR A 347 -17.42 37.53 -32.77
N TYR A 348 -16.74 37.11 -33.86
CA TYR A 348 -16.78 35.71 -34.30
C TYR A 348 -15.40 35.06 -34.23
N VAL A 349 -15.35 33.85 -33.64
CA VAL A 349 -14.13 33.03 -33.54
C VAL A 349 -14.28 31.78 -34.40
N PHE A 350 -13.18 31.37 -35.04
CA PHE A 350 -13.03 30.06 -35.64
C PHE A 350 -11.73 29.41 -35.15
N ASP A 351 -11.83 28.27 -34.49
CA ASP A 351 -10.73 27.41 -34.07
C ASP A 351 -10.65 26.22 -35.03
N ALA A 352 -9.68 26.24 -35.94
CA ALA A 352 -9.52 25.16 -36.91
C ALA A 352 -8.98 23.85 -36.32
N VAL A 353 -8.28 23.89 -35.21
CA VAL A 353 -7.67 22.73 -34.56
C VAL A 353 -8.70 21.99 -33.67
N GLY A 354 -9.44 22.73 -32.85
CA GLY A 354 -10.45 22.16 -31.96
C GLY A 354 -11.82 22.01 -32.60
N GLY A 355 -12.03 22.58 -33.77
CA GLY A 355 -13.34 22.54 -34.42
C GLY A 355 -14.40 23.35 -33.68
N PHE A 356 -14.08 24.56 -33.27
CA PHE A 356 -15.04 25.43 -32.58
C PHE A 356 -15.31 26.71 -33.39
N VAL A 357 -16.56 27.14 -33.33
CA VAL A 357 -16.90 28.53 -33.59
C VAL A 357 -17.34 29.17 -32.28
N GLY A 358 -16.91 30.41 -32.07
CA GLY A 358 -17.25 31.18 -30.88
C GLY A 358 -18.00 32.46 -31.24
N TYR A 359 -18.94 32.86 -30.42
CA TYR A 359 -19.72 34.07 -30.52
C TYR A 359 -19.61 34.86 -29.23
N LEU A 360 -19.30 36.17 -29.36
CA LEU A 360 -19.34 37.10 -28.23
C LEU A 360 -20.23 38.29 -28.64
N ALA A 361 -21.30 38.53 -27.92
CA ALA A 361 -22.17 39.67 -28.23
C ALA A 361 -21.43 40.99 -28.01
N ASN A 362 -21.41 41.88 -29.05
CA ASN A 362 -20.79 43.21 -28.95
C ASN A 362 -21.57 44.10 -27.97
N ASP A 363 -22.91 43.91 -27.87
CA ASP A 363 -23.80 44.48 -26.87
C ASP A 363 -24.80 43.41 -26.38
N PRO A 364 -24.53 42.71 -25.29
CA PRO A 364 -25.40 41.64 -24.77
C PRO A 364 -26.79 42.11 -24.33
N GLN A 365 -26.98 43.42 -24.17
CA GLN A 365 -28.25 44.02 -23.81
C GLN A 365 -28.95 44.70 -25.02
N GLY A 366 -28.38 44.55 -26.22
CA GLY A 366 -28.90 45.12 -27.45
C GLY A 366 -30.27 44.56 -27.81
N SER A 367 -31.13 45.39 -28.43
CA SER A 367 -32.47 44.97 -28.86
C SER A 367 -32.39 43.77 -29.80
N GLY A 368 -33.16 42.73 -29.50
CA GLY A 368 -33.21 41.50 -30.29
C GLY A 368 -32.01 40.58 -30.14
N ILE A 369 -31.02 40.89 -29.29
CA ILE A 369 -29.87 40.04 -29.02
C ILE A 369 -30.23 39.08 -27.89
N THR A 370 -29.93 37.79 -28.08
CA THR A 370 -29.96 36.75 -27.03
C THR A 370 -28.53 36.27 -26.84
N PHE A 371 -28.00 36.46 -25.66
CA PHE A 371 -26.64 36.04 -25.39
C PHE A 371 -26.45 35.54 -23.94
N SER A 372 -26.08 34.27 -23.86
CA SER A 372 -25.64 33.65 -22.63
C SER A 372 -24.46 32.71 -22.97
N PRO A 373 -23.23 32.97 -22.49
CA PRO A 373 -22.09 32.13 -22.81
C PRO A 373 -22.34 30.68 -22.45
N TYR A 374 -22.05 29.75 -23.33
CA TYR A 374 -22.15 28.32 -23.14
C TYR A 374 -21.22 27.56 -24.09
N LEU A 375 -21.02 26.27 -23.82
CA LEU A 375 -20.38 25.34 -24.75
C LEU A 375 -21.48 24.40 -25.32
N SER A 376 -21.69 24.43 -26.63
CA SER A 376 -22.47 23.39 -27.33
C SER A 376 -21.47 22.35 -27.87
N ALA A 377 -21.58 21.11 -27.40
CA ALA A 377 -20.69 20.03 -27.78
C ALA A 377 -21.40 18.96 -28.61
N ILE A 378 -20.69 18.45 -29.61
CA ILE A 378 -21.13 17.35 -30.47
C ILE A 378 -19.89 16.64 -31.05
N GLY A 379 -19.86 15.29 -30.99
CA GLY A 379 -18.70 14.53 -31.46
C GLY A 379 -17.52 14.54 -30.48
N ASP A 380 -16.30 14.40 -30.99
CA ASP A 380 -15.10 14.26 -30.19
C ASP A 380 -14.58 15.60 -29.67
N PHE A 381 -14.34 15.70 -28.36
CA PHE A 381 -13.71 16.84 -27.72
C PHE A 381 -12.46 16.42 -26.96
N ASP A 382 -11.31 16.59 -27.61
CA ASP A 382 -10.00 16.31 -27.02
C ASP A 382 -9.53 17.54 -26.23
N MET A 383 -9.60 17.43 -24.92
CA MET A 383 -9.23 18.50 -23.99
C MET A 383 -7.71 18.48 -23.71
N PRO A 384 -7.07 19.64 -23.61
CA PRO A 384 -5.68 19.72 -23.19
C PRO A 384 -5.52 19.32 -21.71
N SER A 385 -4.29 19.09 -21.28
CA SER A 385 -3.97 18.87 -19.86
C SER A 385 -4.49 20.04 -19.01
N SER A 386 -5.09 19.69 -17.86
CA SER A 386 -5.63 20.65 -16.89
C SER A 386 -6.72 21.56 -17.46
N PHE A 387 -7.51 21.05 -18.41
CA PHE A 387 -8.64 21.80 -18.96
C PHE A 387 -9.65 22.17 -17.87
N ALA A 388 -10.11 23.42 -17.87
CA ALA A 388 -11.12 23.90 -16.93
C ALA A 388 -12.05 24.92 -17.57
N THR A 389 -13.34 24.78 -17.28
CA THR A 389 -14.35 25.74 -17.75
C THR A 389 -15.49 25.91 -16.73
N ASN A 390 -16.03 27.14 -16.68
CA ASN A 390 -17.28 27.43 -15.96
C ASN A 390 -18.43 27.78 -16.95
N LEU A 391 -18.28 27.47 -18.24
CA LEU A 391 -19.37 27.58 -19.19
C LEU A 391 -20.39 26.46 -18.94
N PRO A 392 -21.71 26.77 -18.95
CA PRO A 392 -22.73 25.74 -19.07
C PRO A 392 -22.51 24.93 -20.36
N VAL A 393 -22.69 23.62 -20.29
CA VAL A 393 -22.47 22.72 -21.42
C VAL A 393 -23.80 22.17 -21.91
N TYR A 394 -24.01 22.24 -23.22
CA TYR A 394 -25.14 21.62 -23.92
C TYR A 394 -24.64 20.53 -24.85
N ILE A 395 -25.01 19.31 -24.60
CA ILE A 395 -24.67 18.15 -25.45
C ILE A 395 -25.70 18.06 -26.57
N ALA A 396 -25.36 18.63 -27.73
CA ALA A 396 -26.26 18.75 -28.86
C ALA A 396 -26.49 17.43 -29.63
N GLY A 397 -25.56 16.50 -29.51
CA GLY A 397 -25.60 15.14 -30.03
C GLY A 397 -24.60 14.29 -29.31
N ASP A 398 -24.50 12.99 -29.63
CA ASP A 398 -23.55 12.09 -29.00
C ASP A 398 -22.14 12.66 -29.03
N SER A 399 -21.49 12.75 -27.89
CA SER A 399 -20.19 13.40 -27.70
C SER A 399 -19.24 12.51 -26.93
N VAL A 400 -17.95 12.54 -27.31
CA VAL A 400 -16.85 11.85 -26.62
C VAL A 400 -15.90 12.90 -26.06
N PHE A 401 -15.76 12.94 -24.74
CA PHE A 401 -14.83 13.84 -24.06
C PHE A 401 -13.60 13.06 -23.60
N SER A 402 -12.42 13.50 -24.05
CA SER A 402 -11.15 12.89 -23.68
C SER A 402 -10.20 13.92 -23.07
N THR A 403 -9.34 13.47 -22.16
CA THR A 403 -8.24 14.26 -21.60
C THR A 403 -7.05 13.37 -21.25
N PRO A 404 -5.81 13.83 -21.51
CA PRO A 404 -4.63 13.07 -21.11
C PRO A 404 -4.35 13.13 -19.61
N ASP A 405 -4.90 14.12 -18.87
CA ASP A 405 -4.66 14.40 -17.46
C ASP A 405 -6.01 14.71 -16.78
N ASN A 406 -6.17 15.85 -16.12
CA ASN A 406 -7.42 16.20 -15.45
C ASN A 406 -8.16 17.32 -16.20
N ALA A 407 -9.50 17.21 -16.20
CA ALA A 407 -10.39 18.28 -16.66
C ALA A 407 -11.45 18.60 -15.61
N THR A 408 -11.87 19.86 -15.52
CA THR A 408 -12.88 20.33 -14.56
C THR A 408 -13.96 21.14 -15.23
N PHE A 409 -15.22 20.74 -14.99
CA PHE A 409 -16.40 21.48 -15.43
C PHE A 409 -17.15 21.99 -14.22
N ALA A 410 -17.18 23.32 -14.05
CA ALA A 410 -17.79 23.94 -12.87
C ALA A 410 -19.27 24.30 -13.05
N SER A 411 -19.81 24.22 -14.27
CA SER A 411 -21.20 24.58 -14.59
C SER A 411 -22.04 23.40 -15.08
N ALA A 412 -23.35 23.62 -15.17
CA ALA A 412 -24.33 22.59 -15.48
C ALA A 412 -24.17 21.99 -16.88
N PHE A 413 -24.48 20.72 -17.00
CA PHE A 413 -24.61 19.99 -18.27
C PHE A 413 -26.08 19.72 -18.58
N THR A 414 -26.48 20.02 -19.79
CA THR A 414 -27.79 19.66 -20.32
C THR A 414 -27.63 19.17 -21.75
N GLY A 415 -28.61 18.51 -22.31
CA GLY A 415 -28.57 18.11 -23.72
C GLY A 415 -29.46 16.96 -24.08
N ILE A 416 -29.47 16.62 -25.37
CA ILE A 416 -30.27 15.52 -25.93
C ILE A 416 -29.41 14.32 -26.35
N GLY A 417 -28.10 14.53 -26.49
CA GLY A 417 -27.13 13.49 -26.85
C GLY A 417 -26.60 12.73 -25.64
N GLY A 418 -25.97 11.59 -25.87
CA GLY A 418 -25.18 10.83 -24.91
C GLY A 418 -23.80 11.42 -24.71
N LEU A 419 -23.23 11.21 -23.51
CA LEU A 419 -21.86 11.64 -23.20
C LEU A 419 -20.99 10.42 -22.90
N THR A 420 -19.94 10.23 -23.67
CA THR A 420 -18.90 9.24 -23.41
C THR A 420 -17.65 9.94 -22.91
N LEU A 421 -17.12 9.48 -21.78
CA LEU A 421 -15.84 9.91 -21.23
C LEU A 421 -14.79 8.85 -21.58
N ASP A 422 -13.77 9.25 -22.33
CA ASP A 422 -12.72 8.36 -22.81
C ASP A 422 -11.35 9.02 -22.61
N GLY A 423 -10.28 8.20 -22.50
CA GLY A 423 -8.93 8.70 -22.27
C GLY A 423 -8.40 8.41 -20.87
N PRO A 424 -7.08 8.57 -20.66
CA PRO A 424 -6.42 8.13 -19.40
C PRO A 424 -6.67 9.08 -18.22
N GLY A 425 -7.13 10.30 -18.47
CA GLY A 425 -7.27 11.35 -17.46
C GLY A 425 -8.54 11.26 -16.63
N GLY A 426 -8.68 12.20 -15.68
CA GLY A 426 -9.84 12.32 -14.81
C GLY A 426 -10.69 13.52 -15.15
N ILE A 427 -12.03 13.36 -15.16
CA ILE A 427 -12.95 14.48 -15.40
C ILE A 427 -13.80 14.73 -14.16
N ILE A 428 -13.80 15.97 -13.69
CA ILE A 428 -14.55 16.41 -12.48
C ILE A 428 -15.73 17.27 -12.91
N PHE A 429 -16.93 16.84 -12.50
CA PHE A 429 -18.18 17.59 -12.71
C PHE A 429 -18.66 18.16 -11.36
N GLN A 430 -18.63 19.49 -11.25
CA GLN A 430 -18.97 20.19 -10.00
C GLN A 430 -20.42 20.63 -9.90
N ALA A 431 -21.15 20.64 -11.02
CA ALA A 431 -22.53 21.11 -11.11
C ALA A 431 -23.47 20.03 -11.65
N ASN A 432 -24.77 20.32 -11.60
CA ASN A 432 -25.81 19.38 -12.03
C ASN A 432 -25.71 19.02 -13.50
N MET A 433 -26.02 17.77 -13.82
CA MET A 433 -26.07 17.23 -15.16
C MET A 433 -27.47 16.67 -15.44
N THR A 434 -28.00 16.94 -16.65
CA THR A 434 -29.28 16.38 -17.11
C THR A 434 -29.09 15.89 -18.55
N LEU A 435 -28.81 14.58 -18.68
CA LEU A 435 -28.50 13.92 -19.94
C LEU A 435 -29.32 12.62 -20.07
N PRO A 436 -30.60 12.72 -20.52
CA PRO A 436 -31.50 11.57 -20.60
C PRO A 436 -31.00 10.43 -21.49
N ALA A 437 -30.13 10.73 -22.47
CA ALA A 437 -29.53 9.72 -23.35
C ALA A 437 -28.47 8.88 -22.64
N GLY A 438 -27.96 9.33 -21.48
CA GLY A 438 -27.03 8.60 -20.63
C GLY A 438 -25.58 9.10 -20.66
N ILE A 439 -24.82 8.58 -19.71
CA ILE A 439 -23.38 8.85 -19.60
C ILE A 439 -22.65 7.50 -19.59
N THR A 440 -21.58 7.37 -20.37
CA THR A 440 -20.68 6.21 -20.35
C THR A 440 -19.27 6.67 -19.97
N VAL A 441 -18.68 6.06 -18.95
CA VAL A 441 -17.26 6.22 -18.62
C VAL A 441 -16.53 5.00 -19.19
N SER A 442 -15.93 5.16 -20.37
CA SER A 442 -15.28 4.06 -21.08
C SER A 442 -13.81 3.88 -20.67
N ALA A 443 -13.14 4.96 -20.30
CA ALA A 443 -11.76 4.92 -19.79
C ALA A 443 -11.50 6.07 -18.79
N GLY A 444 -10.36 6.01 -18.07
CA GLY A 444 -9.96 7.01 -17.08
C GLY A 444 -10.89 7.09 -15.88
N SER A 445 -11.15 8.31 -15.40
CA SER A 445 -11.99 8.49 -14.21
C SER A 445 -12.99 9.63 -14.35
N ALA A 446 -14.13 9.51 -13.68
CA ALA A 446 -15.10 10.57 -13.53
C ALA A 446 -15.45 10.81 -12.06
N THR A 447 -15.51 12.08 -11.66
CA THR A 447 -15.97 12.48 -10.31
C THR A 447 -17.21 13.34 -10.44
N PHE A 448 -18.31 12.90 -9.85
CA PHE A 448 -19.58 13.64 -9.82
C PHE A 448 -19.79 14.23 -8.42
N GLN A 449 -19.78 15.58 -8.35
CA GLN A 449 -19.92 16.30 -7.07
C GLN A 449 -21.35 16.82 -6.84
N ALA A 450 -22.21 16.77 -7.84
CA ALA A 450 -23.58 17.31 -7.82
C ALA A 450 -24.59 16.27 -8.35
N THR A 451 -25.81 16.68 -8.66
CA THR A 451 -26.85 15.79 -9.18
C THR A 451 -26.62 15.46 -10.65
N VAL A 452 -26.65 14.18 -10.99
CA VAL A 452 -26.57 13.63 -12.35
C VAL A 452 -27.90 12.94 -12.67
N ALA A 453 -28.75 13.58 -13.44
CA ALA A 453 -30.01 13.01 -13.95
C ALA A 453 -29.74 12.32 -15.31
N ALA A 454 -29.22 11.09 -15.23
CA ALA A 454 -28.86 10.27 -16.38
C ALA A 454 -28.67 8.81 -15.98
N PRO A 455 -28.97 7.82 -16.86
CA PRO A 455 -28.40 6.48 -16.72
C PRO A 455 -26.87 6.54 -16.84
N LEU A 456 -26.15 5.76 -16.03
CA LEU A 456 -24.69 5.75 -16.04
C LEU A 456 -24.15 4.34 -16.29
N ALA A 457 -23.25 4.23 -17.26
CA ALA A 457 -22.45 3.03 -17.51
C ALA A 457 -20.98 3.28 -17.21
N VAL A 458 -20.31 2.31 -16.57
CA VAL A 458 -18.88 2.34 -16.27
C VAL A 458 -18.25 1.08 -16.83
N ASP A 459 -17.38 1.24 -17.82
CA ASP A 459 -16.75 0.12 -18.49
C ASP A 459 -15.56 -0.46 -17.70
N ALA A 460 -15.13 -1.65 -18.08
CA ALA A 460 -14.00 -2.33 -17.43
C ALA A 460 -12.70 -1.51 -17.58
N GLY A 461 -12.06 -1.23 -16.45
CA GLY A 461 -10.86 -0.40 -16.40
C GLY A 461 -11.10 1.08 -16.13
N ALA A 462 -12.33 1.55 -16.29
CA ALA A 462 -12.73 2.91 -15.90
C ALA A 462 -13.06 2.99 -14.41
N SER A 463 -13.08 4.22 -13.87
CA SER A 463 -13.41 4.48 -12.48
C SER A 463 -14.38 5.66 -12.31
N VAL A 464 -15.28 5.55 -11.34
CA VAL A 464 -16.22 6.61 -10.97
C VAL A 464 -16.18 6.86 -9.47
N SER A 465 -16.17 8.14 -9.09
CA SER A 465 -16.40 8.60 -7.72
C SER A 465 -17.68 9.43 -7.70
N ASN A 466 -18.71 8.94 -6.99
CA ASN A 466 -19.97 9.64 -6.79
C ASN A 466 -20.01 10.28 -5.41
N LEU A 467 -19.91 11.60 -5.36
CA LEU A 467 -20.04 12.41 -4.14
C LEU A 467 -21.41 13.12 -4.07
N GLY A 468 -22.17 13.10 -5.18
CA GLY A 468 -23.46 13.74 -5.34
C GLY A 468 -24.62 12.75 -5.37
N THR A 469 -25.61 13.01 -6.24
CA THR A 469 -26.76 12.14 -6.46
C THR A 469 -26.86 11.76 -7.93
N ILE A 470 -26.86 10.46 -8.24
CA ILE A 470 -27.14 9.95 -9.59
C ILE A 470 -28.61 9.52 -9.63
N VAL A 471 -29.43 10.22 -10.42
CA VAL A 471 -30.84 9.91 -10.65
C VAL A 471 -30.95 9.09 -11.93
N GLY A 472 -30.94 7.78 -11.78
CA GLY A 472 -30.93 6.83 -12.90
C GLY A 472 -30.30 5.50 -12.49
N ASN A 473 -30.47 4.50 -13.35
CA ASN A 473 -29.83 3.21 -13.13
C ASN A 473 -28.33 3.30 -13.44
N VAL A 474 -27.54 2.54 -12.67
CA VAL A 474 -26.09 2.43 -12.86
C VAL A 474 -25.73 1.00 -13.27
N THR A 475 -24.89 0.87 -14.30
CA THR A 475 -24.22 -0.38 -14.67
C THR A 475 -22.72 -0.20 -14.49
N ASN A 476 -22.09 -0.99 -13.63
CA ASN A 476 -20.66 -0.90 -13.34
C ASN A 476 -19.93 -2.17 -13.71
N ALA A 477 -18.99 -2.08 -14.66
CA ALA A 477 -18.02 -3.13 -14.95
C ALA A 477 -16.59 -2.74 -14.52
N GLY A 478 -16.38 -1.47 -14.14
CA GLY A 478 -15.12 -0.92 -13.67
C GLY A 478 -15.05 -0.80 -12.13
N THR A 479 -14.56 0.32 -11.64
CA THR A 479 -14.53 0.65 -10.20
C THR A 479 -15.47 1.80 -9.91
N PHE A 480 -16.36 1.63 -8.93
CA PHE A 480 -17.31 2.65 -8.53
C PHE A 480 -17.24 2.91 -7.02
N ALA A 481 -16.79 4.09 -6.64
CA ALA A 481 -16.83 4.56 -5.26
C ALA A 481 -18.09 5.42 -5.05
N ASN A 482 -19.06 4.92 -4.27
CA ASN A 482 -20.30 5.62 -3.97
C ASN A 482 -20.25 6.19 -2.56
N ASP A 483 -20.00 7.48 -2.43
CA ASP A 483 -20.11 8.23 -1.16
C ASP A 483 -21.34 9.14 -1.14
N GLY A 484 -22.07 9.18 -2.24
CA GLY A 484 -23.31 9.91 -2.41
C GLY A 484 -24.54 8.99 -2.47
N THR A 485 -25.48 9.34 -3.34
CA THR A 485 -26.73 8.58 -3.54
C THR A 485 -26.83 8.12 -5.00
N VAL A 486 -27.23 6.89 -5.22
CA VAL A 486 -27.75 6.40 -6.49
C VAL A 486 -29.26 6.21 -6.34
N ASP A 487 -30.04 7.10 -6.95
CA ASP A 487 -31.50 7.02 -6.99
C ASP A 487 -31.94 6.19 -8.21
N GLY A 488 -31.84 4.89 -8.06
CA GLY A 488 -32.09 3.90 -9.09
C GLY A 488 -31.50 2.53 -8.72
N ASN A 489 -31.61 1.56 -9.64
CA ASN A 489 -31.01 0.25 -9.48
C ASN A 489 -29.52 0.27 -9.84
N PHE A 490 -28.75 -0.59 -9.18
CA PHE A 490 -27.32 -0.72 -9.39
C PHE A 490 -26.96 -2.16 -9.83
N ALA A 491 -26.46 -2.29 -11.05
CA ALA A 491 -25.94 -3.55 -11.55
C ALA A 491 -24.40 -3.52 -11.56
N ASN A 492 -23.76 -4.37 -10.77
CA ASN A 492 -22.33 -4.41 -10.57
C ASN A 492 -21.69 -5.69 -11.09
N THR A 493 -20.75 -5.59 -12.01
CA THR A 493 -19.87 -6.68 -12.42
C THR A 493 -18.40 -6.36 -12.15
N GLY A 494 -18.10 -5.11 -11.77
CA GLY A 494 -16.81 -4.61 -11.36
C GLY A 494 -16.66 -4.57 -9.83
N VAL A 495 -16.18 -3.45 -9.30
CA VAL A 495 -16.02 -3.23 -7.84
C VAL A 495 -16.87 -2.04 -7.41
N LEU A 496 -17.72 -2.25 -6.42
CA LEU A 496 -18.48 -1.22 -5.72
C LEU A 496 -17.86 -0.98 -4.34
N SER A 497 -17.56 0.27 -4.02
CA SER A 497 -17.07 0.70 -2.70
C SER A 497 -17.76 1.99 -2.23
N GLY A 498 -17.39 2.51 -1.05
CA GLY A 498 -17.91 3.76 -0.50
C GLY A 498 -19.02 3.60 0.53
N ASN A 499 -19.40 4.73 1.16
CA ASN A 499 -20.36 4.83 2.27
C ASN A 499 -21.75 5.33 1.84
N GLY A 500 -22.04 5.30 0.54
CA GLY A 500 -23.24 5.88 -0.02
C GLY A 500 -24.48 5.02 0.06
N THR A 501 -25.54 5.55 -0.54
CA THR A 501 -26.88 4.95 -0.56
C THR A 501 -27.29 4.59 -1.99
N ILE A 502 -27.92 3.44 -2.17
CA ILE A 502 -28.63 2.99 -3.38
C ILE A 502 -30.11 2.87 -3.01
N THR A 503 -30.99 3.62 -3.70
CA THR A 503 -32.43 3.61 -3.35
C THR A 503 -33.19 2.43 -3.97
N GLY A 504 -32.69 1.91 -5.09
CA GLY A 504 -33.19 0.71 -5.75
C GLY A 504 -32.55 -0.58 -5.26
N ASP A 505 -32.58 -1.59 -6.12
CA ASP A 505 -31.94 -2.88 -5.87
C ASP A 505 -30.46 -2.86 -6.27
N LEU A 506 -29.63 -3.61 -5.55
CA LEU A 506 -28.25 -3.92 -5.91
C LEU A 506 -28.15 -5.36 -6.42
N THR A 507 -27.73 -5.54 -7.66
CA THR A 507 -27.38 -6.86 -8.20
C THR A 507 -25.89 -6.88 -8.50
N THR A 508 -25.13 -7.79 -7.87
CA THR A 508 -23.70 -7.87 -8.05
C THR A 508 -23.23 -9.24 -8.52
N GLY A 509 -22.51 -9.27 -9.65
CA GLY A 509 -21.66 -10.37 -10.11
C GLY A 509 -20.17 -10.09 -9.88
N GLY A 510 -19.83 -8.89 -9.36
CA GLY A 510 -18.49 -8.46 -9.04
C GLY A 510 -18.26 -8.30 -7.53
N GLY A 511 -17.36 -7.39 -7.15
CA GLY A 511 -16.98 -7.12 -5.76
C GLY A 511 -17.81 -6.04 -5.08
N VAL A 512 -18.05 -6.21 -3.79
CA VAL A 512 -18.58 -5.17 -2.90
C VAL A 512 -17.61 -5.01 -1.73
N SER A 513 -17.15 -3.78 -1.48
CA SER A 513 -16.24 -3.41 -0.39
C SER A 513 -16.72 -2.10 0.22
N PRO A 514 -17.57 -2.12 1.25
CA PRO A 514 -18.12 -0.92 1.85
C PRO A 514 -17.06 0.03 2.39
N GLY A 515 -17.27 1.33 2.23
CA GLY A 515 -16.35 2.34 2.75
C GLY A 515 -15.05 2.54 1.96
N HIS A 516 -14.10 3.25 2.61
CA HIS A 516 -12.71 3.44 2.18
C HIS A 516 -11.72 2.78 3.17
N SER A 517 -12.24 2.17 4.18
CA SER A 517 -11.74 1.32 5.26
C SER A 517 -13.00 0.72 5.88
N VAL A 518 -13.08 0.48 7.18
CA VAL A 518 -14.36 0.06 7.75
C VAL A 518 -15.45 1.09 7.45
N GLY A 519 -16.52 0.67 6.76
CA GLY A 519 -17.61 1.52 6.34
C GLY A 519 -18.93 0.81 6.09
N MET A 520 -19.92 1.53 5.50
CA MET A 520 -21.27 1.02 5.29
C MET A 520 -21.80 1.39 3.91
N THR A 521 -22.22 0.41 3.13
CA THR A 521 -23.03 0.61 1.92
C THR A 521 -24.50 0.37 2.26
N SER A 522 -25.35 1.38 2.03
CA SER A 522 -26.79 1.30 2.29
C SER A 522 -27.57 1.05 0.98
N VAL A 523 -28.45 0.05 0.97
CA VAL A 523 -29.33 -0.30 -0.14
C VAL A 523 -30.77 -0.32 0.39
N GLN A 524 -31.66 0.53 -0.13
CA GLN A 524 -33.07 0.54 0.34
C GLN A 524 -33.88 -0.63 -0.22
N GLY A 525 -33.51 -1.15 -1.39
CA GLY A 525 -34.09 -2.33 -2.01
C GLY A 525 -33.43 -3.64 -1.57
N ASN A 526 -33.52 -4.65 -2.42
CA ASN A 526 -32.87 -5.94 -2.23
C ASN A 526 -31.40 -5.90 -2.65
N VAL A 527 -30.62 -6.83 -2.10
CA VAL A 527 -29.23 -7.09 -2.52
C VAL A 527 -29.13 -8.52 -3.04
N ALA A 528 -28.58 -8.71 -4.23
CA ALA A 528 -28.36 -10.03 -4.82
C ALA A 528 -26.89 -10.22 -5.18
N PHE A 529 -26.19 -11.05 -4.41
CA PHE A 529 -24.87 -11.56 -4.73
C PHE A 529 -25.01 -12.76 -5.66
N GLN A 530 -24.58 -12.61 -6.91
CA GLN A 530 -24.65 -13.66 -7.95
C GLN A 530 -23.45 -14.60 -7.91
N PRO A 531 -23.49 -15.75 -8.57
CA PRO A 531 -22.38 -16.67 -8.64
C PRO A 531 -21.08 -16.01 -9.12
N GLY A 532 -20.00 -16.19 -8.32
CA GLY A 532 -18.69 -15.60 -8.60
C GLY A 532 -18.50 -14.18 -8.09
N SER A 533 -19.53 -13.56 -7.53
CA SER A 533 -19.37 -12.29 -6.82
C SER A 533 -18.63 -12.47 -5.49
N TYR A 534 -18.14 -11.36 -4.94
CA TYR A 534 -17.48 -11.37 -3.64
C TYR A 534 -17.82 -10.13 -2.79
N TYR A 535 -17.81 -10.35 -1.49
CA TYR A 535 -17.91 -9.32 -0.48
C TYR A 535 -16.60 -9.28 0.32
N VAL A 536 -15.96 -8.12 0.44
CA VAL A 536 -14.82 -7.89 1.33
C VAL A 536 -15.34 -7.28 2.60
N ALA A 537 -15.21 -7.99 3.73
CA ALA A 537 -15.55 -7.50 5.05
C ALA A 537 -14.28 -7.15 5.81
N GLU A 538 -14.01 -5.87 5.95
CA GLU A 538 -12.91 -5.39 6.79
C GLU A 538 -13.31 -5.40 8.26
N LEU A 539 -12.38 -5.86 9.12
CA LEU A 539 -12.53 -5.85 10.57
C LEU A 539 -11.68 -4.72 11.16
N GLY A 540 -12.32 -3.82 11.90
CA GLY A 540 -11.70 -2.63 12.46
C GLY A 540 -11.48 -2.69 13.96
N ALA A 541 -11.01 -1.59 14.54
CA ALA A 541 -10.83 -1.42 15.97
C ALA A 541 -12.17 -1.42 16.73
N GLY A 542 -12.16 -1.90 17.96
CA GLY A 542 -13.31 -1.76 18.88
C GLY A 542 -14.55 -2.54 18.48
N GLY A 543 -14.44 -3.58 17.64
CA GLY A 543 -15.57 -4.40 17.22
C GLY A 543 -16.36 -3.82 16.03
N THR A 544 -15.77 -2.91 15.28
CA THR A 544 -16.35 -2.39 14.03
C THR A 544 -16.02 -3.28 12.84
N SER A 545 -16.89 -3.33 11.84
CA SER A 545 -16.67 -4.03 10.59
C SER A 545 -17.39 -3.32 9.45
N ASP A 546 -16.99 -3.67 8.23
CA ASP A 546 -17.81 -3.31 7.07
C ASP A 546 -19.23 -3.86 7.19
N LEU A 547 -20.17 -3.07 6.67
CA LEU A 547 -21.60 -3.41 6.74
C LEU A 547 -22.27 -3.15 5.38
N VAL A 548 -22.97 -4.16 4.88
CA VAL A 548 -24.00 -4.00 3.84
C VAL A 548 -25.37 -3.93 4.53
N GLN A 549 -26.00 -2.77 4.47
CA GLN A 549 -27.36 -2.57 5.02
C GLN A 549 -28.39 -2.62 3.92
N SER A 550 -29.34 -3.56 3.98
CA SER A 550 -30.46 -3.71 3.03
C SER A 550 -31.80 -3.42 3.70
N GLY A 551 -32.61 -2.58 3.05
CA GLY A 551 -34.01 -2.38 3.44
C GLY A 551 -34.93 -3.53 2.99
N GLY A 552 -34.49 -4.36 2.06
CA GLY A 552 -35.14 -5.56 1.55
C GLY A 552 -34.49 -6.85 2.03
N GLN A 553 -34.46 -7.82 1.16
CA GLN A 553 -33.84 -9.14 1.37
C GLN A 553 -32.45 -9.21 0.72
N VAL A 554 -31.54 -9.94 1.35
CA VAL A 554 -30.23 -10.24 0.77
C VAL A 554 -30.20 -11.69 0.28
N PHE A 555 -29.90 -11.87 -1.01
CA PHE A 555 -29.73 -13.16 -1.65
C PHE A 555 -28.26 -13.43 -1.90
N VAL A 556 -27.77 -14.61 -1.49
CA VAL A 556 -26.38 -15.04 -1.69
C VAL A 556 -26.41 -16.35 -2.46
N ASP A 557 -25.86 -16.34 -3.68
CA ASP A 557 -25.78 -17.51 -4.54
C ASP A 557 -24.33 -17.72 -4.99
N ASN A 558 -23.65 -18.73 -4.43
CA ASN A 558 -22.25 -19.06 -4.76
C ASN A 558 -21.31 -17.85 -4.79
N ALA A 559 -21.43 -16.99 -3.79
CA ALA A 559 -20.60 -15.82 -3.61
C ALA A 559 -19.52 -16.06 -2.54
N THR A 560 -18.41 -15.31 -2.61
CA THR A 560 -17.28 -15.44 -1.68
C THR A 560 -17.27 -14.28 -0.69
N LEU A 561 -17.09 -14.57 0.60
CA LEU A 561 -16.81 -13.59 1.64
C LEU A 561 -15.30 -13.57 1.95
N TYR A 562 -14.63 -12.48 1.64
CA TYR A 562 -13.24 -12.25 2.07
C TYR A 562 -13.22 -11.49 3.39
N VAL A 563 -12.57 -12.05 4.40
CA VAL A 563 -12.40 -11.41 5.71
C VAL A 563 -11.01 -10.81 5.82
N ALA A 564 -10.93 -9.50 6.04
CA ALA A 564 -9.71 -8.72 6.03
C ALA A 564 -9.55 -7.89 7.32
N PRO A 565 -8.76 -8.35 8.32
CA PRO A 565 -8.43 -7.51 9.48
C PRO A 565 -7.61 -6.28 9.05
N THR A 566 -8.02 -5.08 9.49
CA THR A 566 -7.26 -3.85 9.31
C THR A 566 -6.07 -3.81 10.29
N ALA A 567 -5.12 -2.89 10.06
CA ALA A 567 -3.96 -2.72 10.95
C ALA A 567 -4.34 -2.32 12.39
N GLU A 568 -5.52 -1.75 12.59
CA GLU A 568 -6.03 -1.30 13.89
C GLU A 568 -6.85 -2.38 14.61
N TRP A 569 -7.19 -3.46 13.91
CA TRP A 569 -7.94 -4.57 14.49
C TRP A 569 -7.14 -5.23 15.61
N LYS A 570 -7.85 -5.64 16.67
CA LYS A 570 -7.26 -6.36 17.79
C LYS A 570 -7.75 -7.81 17.75
N PRO A 571 -6.81 -8.79 17.68
CA PRO A 571 -7.20 -10.18 17.64
C PRO A 571 -7.87 -10.63 18.95
N GLY A 572 -8.91 -11.44 18.81
CA GLY A 572 -9.70 -11.98 19.91
C GLY A 572 -11.04 -12.52 19.44
N PHE A 573 -11.75 -13.18 20.33
CA PHE A 573 -13.11 -13.65 20.07
C PHE A 573 -14.06 -12.45 20.03
N ALA A 574 -14.80 -12.32 18.91
CA ALA A 574 -15.73 -11.23 18.70
C ALA A 574 -16.77 -11.62 17.65
N SER A 575 -17.91 -10.95 17.67
CA SER A 575 -18.95 -11.07 16.66
C SER A 575 -19.14 -9.72 15.95
N TYR A 576 -19.27 -9.76 14.62
CA TYR A 576 -19.40 -8.61 13.76
C TYR A 576 -20.65 -8.76 12.90
N GLN A 577 -21.53 -7.76 12.88
CA GLN A 577 -22.63 -7.74 11.91
C GLN A 577 -22.09 -7.20 10.58
N ILE A 578 -21.97 -8.07 9.58
CA ILE A 578 -21.45 -7.71 8.25
C ILE A 578 -22.56 -7.47 7.23
N ILE A 579 -23.75 -8.02 7.45
CA ILE A 579 -24.97 -7.71 6.68
C ILE A 579 -26.11 -7.45 7.66
N SER A 580 -26.81 -6.34 7.47
CA SER A 580 -28.11 -6.06 8.10
C SER A 580 -29.20 -6.08 7.01
N ALA A 581 -30.24 -6.90 7.14
CA ALA A 581 -31.24 -7.07 6.10
C ALA A 581 -32.65 -7.14 6.72
N ALA A 582 -33.49 -6.15 6.43
CA ALA A 582 -34.85 -6.12 6.98
C ALA A 582 -35.74 -7.30 6.52
N GLY A 583 -35.41 -7.91 5.39
CA GLY A 583 -36.08 -9.11 4.85
C GLY A 583 -35.33 -10.41 5.13
N GLY A 584 -34.22 -10.34 5.90
CA GLY A 584 -33.35 -11.49 6.18
C GLY A 584 -32.39 -11.82 5.04
N VAL A 585 -31.53 -12.86 5.28
CA VAL A 585 -30.54 -13.35 4.34
C VAL A 585 -30.93 -14.74 3.84
N VAL A 586 -30.84 -14.97 2.54
CA VAL A 586 -31.09 -16.27 1.91
C VAL A 586 -29.83 -16.72 1.18
N GLY A 587 -29.33 -17.91 1.52
CA GLY A 587 -28.09 -18.47 1.01
C GLY A 587 -26.91 -18.23 1.96
N ASN A 588 -25.74 -18.65 1.56
CA ASN A 588 -24.51 -18.55 2.36
C ASN A 588 -23.35 -18.17 1.45
N PHE A 589 -22.34 -17.50 2.04
CA PHE A 589 -21.05 -17.25 1.39
C PHE A 589 -20.08 -18.41 1.57
N ASP A 590 -19.21 -18.59 0.59
CA ASP A 590 -17.95 -19.32 0.79
C ASP A 590 -16.95 -18.39 1.46
N VAL A 591 -16.54 -18.72 2.70
CA VAL A 591 -15.66 -17.84 3.49
C VAL A 591 -14.21 -18.07 3.12
N VAL A 592 -13.48 -17.00 2.83
CA VAL A 592 -12.03 -16.95 2.60
C VAL A 592 -11.41 -15.97 3.59
N ALA A 593 -10.71 -16.52 4.57
CA ALA A 593 -10.09 -15.76 5.65
C ALA A 593 -8.58 -16.08 5.76
N PRO A 594 -7.73 -15.59 4.85
CA PRO A 594 -6.33 -16.01 4.75
C PRO A 594 -5.47 -15.60 5.95
N SER A 595 -5.97 -14.70 6.80
CA SER A 595 -5.30 -14.32 8.06
C SER A 595 -5.58 -15.28 9.20
N PHE A 596 -6.44 -16.29 9.01
CA PHE A 596 -6.96 -17.18 10.05
C PHE A 596 -6.81 -18.65 9.67
N GLY A 597 -6.82 -19.54 10.65
CA GLY A 597 -7.05 -20.97 10.47
C GLY A 597 -5.98 -21.76 9.71
N ALA A 598 -4.84 -21.18 9.39
CA ALA A 598 -3.70 -21.84 8.77
C ALA A 598 -2.42 -21.60 9.59
N ILE A 599 -1.51 -22.58 9.60
CA ILE A 599 -0.33 -22.53 10.50
C ILE A 599 0.62 -21.38 10.17
N ASP A 600 0.65 -20.95 8.92
CA ASP A 600 1.42 -19.83 8.39
C ASP A 600 0.62 -18.52 8.33
N ALA A 601 -0.65 -18.55 8.73
CA ALA A 601 -1.47 -17.35 8.81
C ALA A 601 -1.04 -16.43 9.97
N PRO A 602 -1.34 -15.12 9.93
CA PRO A 602 -1.13 -14.20 11.05
C PRO A 602 -1.78 -14.65 12.35
N TYR A 603 -2.94 -15.34 12.29
CA TYR A 603 -3.72 -15.79 13.44
C TYR A 603 -4.09 -17.28 13.28
N PRO A 604 -3.13 -18.19 13.42
CA PRO A 604 -3.35 -19.61 13.15
C PRO A 604 -4.39 -20.26 14.08
N PHE A 605 -4.53 -19.76 15.29
CA PHE A 605 -5.40 -20.32 16.32
C PHE A 605 -6.80 -19.73 16.37
N LEU A 606 -7.07 -18.73 15.52
CA LEU A 606 -8.39 -18.15 15.30
C LEU A 606 -8.92 -18.60 13.94
N ASP A 607 -10.23 -18.70 13.82
CA ASP A 607 -10.95 -19.01 12.59
C ASP A 607 -12.18 -18.12 12.48
N VAL A 608 -12.83 -18.13 11.32
CA VAL A 608 -14.00 -17.34 11.02
C VAL A 608 -15.17 -18.26 10.76
N ASP A 609 -16.28 -18.02 11.44
CA ASP A 609 -17.56 -18.64 11.18
C ASP A 609 -18.61 -17.59 10.85
N THR A 610 -19.69 -17.97 10.16
CA THR A 610 -20.78 -17.06 9.81
C THR A 610 -22.13 -17.62 10.24
N THR A 611 -22.93 -16.77 10.87
CA THR A 611 -24.27 -17.14 11.34
C THR A 611 -25.31 -16.20 10.75
N ALA A 612 -26.27 -16.75 10.00
CA ALA A 612 -27.41 -16.00 9.50
C ALA A 612 -28.55 -16.02 10.54
N ASP A 613 -29.14 -14.86 10.80
CA ASP A 613 -30.32 -14.71 11.65
C ASP A 613 -31.45 -13.93 10.93
N SER A 614 -32.51 -13.58 11.65
CA SER A 614 -33.64 -12.83 11.09
C SER A 614 -33.29 -11.40 10.65
N ASP A 615 -32.18 -10.86 11.16
CA ASP A 615 -31.80 -9.46 11.02
C ASP A 615 -30.58 -9.27 10.11
N GLY A 616 -29.93 -10.39 9.68
CA GLY A 616 -28.79 -10.30 8.78
C GLY A 616 -27.81 -11.48 8.82
N LEU A 617 -26.55 -11.18 8.65
CA LEU A 617 -25.42 -12.11 8.70
C LEU A 617 -24.37 -11.60 9.70
N GLN A 618 -24.06 -12.42 10.68
CA GLN A 618 -22.96 -12.18 11.62
C GLN A 618 -21.72 -12.99 11.23
N LEU A 619 -20.57 -12.42 11.48
CA LEU A 619 -19.25 -13.03 11.36
C LEU A 619 -18.67 -13.18 12.76
N ASP A 620 -18.36 -14.40 13.16
CA ASP A 620 -17.85 -14.75 14.47
C ASP A 620 -16.37 -15.16 14.36
N ILE A 621 -15.51 -14.54 15.16
CA ILE A 621 -14.14 -15.00 15.34
C ILE A 621 -14.14 -16.08 16.41
N VAL A 622 -13.81 -17.30 16.01
CA VAL A 622 -13.85 -18.50 16.86
C VAL A 622 -12.48 -19.14 17.01
N ARG A 623 -12.35 -20.12 17.90
CA ARG A 623 -11.11 -20.93 18.01
C ARG A 623 -10.98 -21.83 16.76
N SER A 624 -9.82 -21.81 16.12
CA SER A 624 -9.52 -22.72 15.00
C SER A 624 -9.29 -24.16 15.48
N GLY A 625 -9.32 -25.09 14.56
CA GLY A 625 -8.94 -26.50 14.83
C GLY A 625 -7.44 -26.75 14.99
N ILE A 626 -6.59 -25.72 14.86
CA ILE A 626 -5.14 -25.85 14.98
C ILE A 626 -4.74 -25.89 16.45
N ALA A 627 -4.13 -26.99 16.87
CA ALA A 627 -3.59 -27.15 18.23
C ALA A 627 -2.35 -26.26 18.42
N PHE A 628 -2.15 -25.74 19.63
CA PHE A 628 -0.94 -24.99 20.00
C PHE A 628 0.34 -25.80 19.77
N ALA A 629 0.29 -27.09 20.00
CA ALA A 629 1.41 -28.01 19.76
C ALA A 629 1.86 -28.07 18.29
N SER A 630 1.02 -27.66 17.34
CA SER A 630 1.35 -27.69 15.90
C SER A 630 2.45 -26.70 15.50
N VAL A 631 2.72 -25.68 16.31
CA VAL A 631 3.73 -24.64 16.03
C VAL A 631 5.02 -24.85 16.84
N THR A 632 5.10 -25.86 17.70
CA THR A 632 6.24 -26.10 18.59
C THR A 632 7.36 -26.85 17.88
N GLU A 633 8.61 -26.68 18.36
CA GLU A 633 9.81 -27.27 17.80
C GLU A 633 10.51 -28.22 18.80
N THR A 634 10.29 -28.02 20.11
CA THR A 634 10.93 -28.83 21.16
C THR A 634 9.92 -29.65 21.96
N ALA A 635 10.38 -30.70 22.62
CA ALA A 635 9.51 -31.53 23.47
C ALA A 635 8.92 -30.72 24.65
N ASN A 636 9.69 -29.85 25.29
CA ASN A 636 9.23 -29.02 26.40
C ASN A 636 8.15 -28.02 25.92
N GLN A 637 8.34 -27.39 24.73
CA GLN A 637 7.34 -26.52 24.09
C GLN A 637 6.05 -27.30 23.82
N THR A 638 6.18 -28.50 23.23
CA THR A 638 5.05 -29.35 22.86
C THR A 638 4.26 -29.79 24.11
N ALA A 639 4.95 -30.15 25.20
CA ALA A 639 4.30 -30.53 26.43
C ALA A 639 3.46 -29.41 27.05
N ALA A 640 4.03 -28.22 27.17
CA ALA A 640 3.31 -27.04 27.67
C ALA A 640 2.17 -26.60 26.75
N ALA A 641 2.40 -26.59 25.43
CA ALA A 641 1.39 -26.24 24.44
C ALA A 641 0.18 -27.19 24.47
N THR A 642 0.43 -28.50 24.58
CA THR A 642 -0.63 -29.51 24.67
C THR A 642 -1.45 -29.36 25.95
N ALA A 643 -0.79 -29.07 27.09
CA ALA A 643 -1.48 -28.84 28.35
C ALA A 643 -2.37 -27.58 28.29
N LEU A 644 -1.91 -26.54 27.61
CA LEU A 644 -2.65 -25.28 27.45
C LEU A 644 -3.79 -25.39 26.41
N ASP A 645 -3.72 -26.28 25.44
CA ASP A 645 -4.86 -26.54 24.53
C ASP A 645 -6.08 -27.09 25.31
N SER A 646 -5.85 -27.84 26.40
CA SER A 646 -6.93 -28.37 27.26
C SER A 646 -7.49 -27.34 28.24
N ALA A 647 -6.80 -26.22 28.47
CA ALA A 647 -7.20 -25.20 29.44
C ALA A 647 -8.37 -24.38 28.93
N ALA A 648 -9.46 -24.33 29.66
CA ALA A 648 -10.68 -23.65 29.25
C ALA A 648 -10.64 -22.11 29.38
N VAL A 649 -9.74 -21.57 30.21
CA VAL A 649 -9.67 -20.14 30.56
C VAL A 649 -8.23 -19.73 30.91
N GLY A 650 -8.01 -18.44 31.09
CA GLY A 650 -6.75 -17.89 31.58
C GLY A 650 -5.73 -17.66 30.47
N LEU A 651 -4.59 -18.32 30.53
CA LEU A 651 -3.46 -18.11 29.63
C LEU A 651 -3.80 -18.43 28.14
N ASN A 652 -4.71 -19.37 27.92
CA ASN A 652 -5.18 -19.74 26.57
C ASN A 652 -5.68 -18.52 25.78
N ALA A 653 -6.42 -17.61 26.41
CA ALA A 653 -6.94 -16.41 25.76
C ALA A 653 -5.82 -15.45 25.30
N GLN A 654 -4.65 -15.47 25.94
CA GLN A 654 -3.49 -14.67 25.54
C GLN A 654 -2.69 -15.34 24.41
N LEU A 655 -2.74 -16.65 24.31
CA LEU A 655 -2.00 -17.44 23.32
C LEU A 655 -2.72 -17.54 21.99
N VAL A 656 -4.05 -17.62 22.02
CA VAL A 656 -4.89 -17.82 20.83
C VAL A 656 -4.75 -16.69 19.80
N VAL A 657 -4.32 -15.52 20.24
CA VAL A 657 -4.17 -14.31 19.39
C VAL A 657 -2.77 -14.15 18.78
N LEU A 658 -1.84 -15.07 19.10
CA LEU A 658 -0.46 -15.01 18.65
C LEU A 658 -0.32 -15.63 17.26
N ASN A 659 0.64 -15.13 16.49
CA ASN A 659 1.14 -15.84 15.31
C ASN A 659 2.02 -17.03 15.72
N ALA A 660 2.37 -17.88 14.76
CA ALA A 660 3.13 -19.11 15.03
C ALA A 660 4.51 -18.84 15.66
N ALA A 661 5.21 -17.76 15.27
CA ALA A 661 6.53 -17.43 15.81
C ALA A 661 6.45 -16.89 17.23
N ASP A 662 5.50 -16.00 17.51
CA ASP A 662 5.27 -15.45 18.87
C ASP A 662 4.75 -16.54 19.82
N ALA A 663 3.90 -17.43 19.33
CA ALA A 663 3.43 -18.57 20.11
C ALA A 663 4.58 -19.53 20.46
N ARG A 664 5.47 -19.83 19.53
CA ARG A 664 6.67 -20.64 19.76
C ARG A 664 7.58 -19.99 20.80
N TRP A 665 7.78 -18.67 20.72
CA TRP A 665 8.53 -17.92 21.73
C TRP A 665 7.86 -17.96 23.11
N ALA A 666 6.52 -17.87 23.17
CA ALA A 666 5.79 -18.04 24.41
C ALA A 666 5.96 -19.45 24.99
N PHE A 667 5.83 -20.50 24.15
CA PHE A 667 6.03 -21.90 24.59
C PHE A 667 7.47 -22.23 24.95
N ASP A 668 8.44 -21.43 24.58
CA ASP A 668 9.83 -21.59 25.05
C ASP A 668 10.03 -21.07 26.49
N GLN A 669 9.24 -20.09 26.94
CA GLN A 669 9.32 -19.48 28.25
C GLN A 669 8.36 -20.12 29.28
N LEU A 670 7.20 -20.57 28.81
CA LEU A 670 6.12 -21.09 29.66
C LEU A 670 6.49 -22.38 30.40
N PRO A 671 7.26 -23.34 29.84
CA PRO A 671 7.48 -24.63 30.45
C PRO A 671 8.16 -24.63 31.80
N GLY A 672 8.80 -23.57 32.27
CA GLY A 672 9.41 -23.46 33.59
C GLY A 672 10.47 -24.53 33.92
N TYR A 673 11.20 -25.03 32.93
CA TYR A 673 12.22 -26.08 33.04
C TYR A 673 13.44 -25.67 33.89
N VAL A 674 13.51 -24.41 34.37
CA VAL A 674 14.48 -23.97 35.37
C VAL A 674 14.41 -24.88 36.63
N ASN A 675 13.21 -25.19 37.10
CA ASN A 675 13.01 -26.04 38.29
C ASN A 675 13.45 -27.49 38.06
N ALA A 676 13.33 -28.02 36.83
CA ALA A 676 13.92 -29.31 36.46
C ALA A 676 15.45 -29.24 36.39
N SER A 677 16.01 -28.19 35.74
CA SER A 677 17.47 -28.01 35.57
C SER A 677 18.22 -27.86 36.89
N VAL A 678 17.60 -27.18 37.88
CA VAL A 678 18.16 -27.03 39.23
C VAL A 678 18.41 -28.37 39.90
N LYS A 679 17.57 -29.39 39.71
CA LYS A 679 17.79 -30.72 40.23
C LYS A 679 19.12 -31.32 39.77
N GLY A 680 19.42 -31.22 38.49
CA GLY A 680 20.68 -31.65 37.90
C GLY A 680 21.88 -30.90 38.49
N LEU A 681 21.77 -29.59 38.68
CA LEU A 681 22.77 -28.77 39.33
C LEU A 681 23.04 -29.20 40.78
N LEU A 682 21.99 -29.44 41.59
CA LEU A 682 22.12 -29.86 42.98
C LEU A 682 22.76 -31.26 43.10
N VAL A 683 22.42 -32.20 42.19
CA VAL A 683 23.05 -33.52 42.09
C VAL A 683 24.53 -33.41 41.77
N GLU A 684 24.92 -32.56 40.78
CA GLU A 684 26.32 -32.32 40.46
C GLU A 684 27.11 -31.68 41.61
N GLN A 685 26.53 -30.74 42.31
CA GLN A 685 27.16 -30.08 43.46
C GLN A 685 27.35 -31.00 44.68
N SER A 686 26.57 -32.07 44.78
CA SER A 686 26.80 -33.11 45.83
C SER A 686 28.24 -33.64 45.76
N GLY A 687 28.89 -33.60 44.60
CA GLY A 687 30.28 -33.94 44.40
C GLY A 687 31.30 -33.14 45.22
N LEU A 688 30.97 -31.88 45.58
CA LEU A 688 31.83 -31.04 46.41
C LEU A 688 31.96 -31.59 47.84
N ILE A 689 30.84 -32.00 48.39
CA ILE A 689 30.81 -32.59 49.77
C ILE A 689 31.53 -33.92 49.78
N ARG A 690 31.23 -34.81 48.81
CA ARG A 690 31.93 -36.08 48.64
C ARG A 690 33.44 -35.90 48.49
N GLY A 691 33.85 -34.98 47.63
CA GLY A 691 35.26 -34.64 47.41
C GLY A 691 35.97 -34.11 48.65
N ALA A 692 35.27 -33.30 49.47
CA ALA A 692 35.81 -32.81 50.74
C ALA A 692 36.01 -33.93 51.75
N LEU A 693 35.04 -34.83 51.93
CA LEU A 693 35.12 -36.01 52.88
C LEU A 693 36.16 -37.03 52.42
N ASP A 694 36.20 -37.36 51.08
CA ASP A 694 37.25 -38.22 50.51
C ASP A 694 38.63 -37.57 50.63
N GLY A 695 38.76 -36.29 50.41
CA GLY A 695 39.98 -35.52 50.56
C GLY A 695 40.51 -35.55 51.98
N ARG A 696 39.62 -35.47 53.01
CA ARG A 696 39.97 -35.59 54.40
C ARG A 696 40.48 -37.02 54.76
N LEU A 697 39.77 -38.04 54.32
CA LEU A 697 40.17 -39.41 54.52
C LEU A 697 41.55 -39.72 53.89
N ARG A 698 41.73 -39.24 52.68
CA ARG A 698 43.02 -39.37 51.95
C ARG A 698 44.16 -38.65 52.67
N ALA A 699 43.91 -37.43 53.19
CA ALA A 699 44.90 -36.71 54.00
C ALA A 699 45.21 -37.50 55.33
N ALA A 700 44.21 -38.01 56.00
CA ALA A 700 44.40 -38.82 57.25
C ALA A 700 45.15 -40.12 57.00
N GLN A 701 44.99 -40.71 55.82
CA GLN A 701 45.66 -41.97 55.39
C GLN A 701 47.06 -41.74 54.80
N GLY A 702 47.49 -40.46 54.69
CA GLY A 702 48.76 -40.15 54.01
C GLY A 702 48.78 -40.55 52.56
N GLY A 703 47.63 -40.52 51.87
CA GLY A 703 47.44 -40.90 50.44
C GLY A 703 48.09 -40.00 49.48
N VAL A 704 48.16 -40.45 48.20
CA VAL A 704 48.75 -39.67 47.08
C VAL A 704 47.86 -38.48 46.75
N ALA A 705 48.47 -37.36 46.44
CA ALA A 705 47.83 -36.07 46.14
C ALA A 705 46.96 -35.52 47.29
N ALA A 706 47.13 -36.00 48.49
CA ALA A 706 46.47 -35.53 49.68
C ALA A 706 46.88 -34.09 50.04
N SER A 707 45.98 -33.32 50.63
CA SER A 707 46.31 -31.98 51.17
C SER A 707 47.22 -32.13 52.41
N ALA A 708 48.22 -31.27 52.49
CA ALA A 708 49.09 -31.19 53.65
C ALA A 708 48.53 -30.32 54.78
N ALA A 709 47.26 -29.87 54.69
CA ALA A 709 46.65 -29.01 55.67
C ALA A 709 46.61 -29.69 57.03
N PRO A 710 47.02 -29.03 58.15
CA PRO A 710 46.95 -29.57 59.46
C PRO A 710 45.50 -29.68 59.90
N VAL A 711 45.34 -30.52 60.94
CA VAL A 711 44.09 -30.61 61.69
C VAL A 711 44.36 -30.09 63.10
N VAL A 712 43.32 -29.71 63.84
CA VAL A 712 43.41 -29.45 65.26
C VAL A 712 43.33 -30.80 65.96
N GLY A 713 44.44 -31.25 66.46
CA GLY A 713 44.50 -32.54 67.20
C GLY A 713 44.30 -32.33 68.69
N TYR A 714 43.64 -33.37 69.35
CA TYR A 714 43.58 -33.47 70.78
C TYR A 714 44.58 -34.55 71.27
N ALA A 715 45.60 -34.15 72.02
CA ALA A 715 46.60 -35.05 72.53
C ALA A 715 46.01 -35.89 73.69
N LEU A 716 46.02 -37.25 73.56
CA LEU A 716 45.54 -38.17 74.58
C LEU A 716 46.60 -38.43 75.64
N ASP A 717 47.77 -37.89 75.65
CA ASP A 717 48.78 -38.08 76.62
C ASP A 717 48.70 -37.03 77.76
N GLY A 718 48.02 -37.32 78.76
CA GLY A 718 48.04 -37.01 80.23
C GLY A 718 48.53 -35.70 80.73
N GLY A 719 48.45 -34.64 80.07
CA GLY A 719 48.80 -33.34 80.51
C GLY A 719 48.03 -32.16 79.85
N ALA A 720 47.08 -31.65 80.66
CA ALA A 720 46.34 -30.38 80.43
C ALA A 720 45.86 -30.04 78.97
N ASP A 721 44.61 -30.08 78.85
CA ASP A 721 43.68 -29.52 77.73
C ASP A 721 44.34 -28.59 76.71
N ASN A 722 45.11 -29.11 75.76
CA ASN A 722 45.64 -28.35 74.71
C ASN A 722 45.25 -28.91 73.34
N LEU A 723 44.29 -28.28 72.73
CA LEU A 723 44.07 -28.36 71.28
C LEU A 723 45.31 -27.82 70.61
N ALA A 724 46.04 -28.64 69.85
CA ALA A 724 47.24 -28.21 69.12
C ALA A 724 47.16 -28.57 67.62
N ALA A 725 47.85 -27.88 66.81
CA ALA A 725 47.98 -28.24 65.37
C ALA A 725 48.72 -29.58 65.25
N ALA A 726 48.08 -30.55 64.62
CA ALA A 726 48.56 -31.90 64.44
C ALA A 726 48.64 -32.26 62.93
N PRO A 727 49.56 -33.16 62.56
CA PRO A 727 49.58 -33.72 61.23
C PRO A 727 48.19 -34.29 60.84
N ALA A 728 47.82 -34.14 59.55
CA ALA A 728 46.57 -34.70 59.03
C ALA A 728 46.40 -36.21 59.34
N THR A 729 47.55 -36.93 59.50
CA THR A 729 47.64 -38.36 59.76
C THR A 729 47.65 -38.71 61.25
N THR A 730 47.35 -37.74 62.13
CA THR A 730 47.32 -38.05 63.58
C THR A 730 46.32 -39.17 63.93
N ASP A 731 46.66 -40.13 64.84
CA ASP A 731 45.80 -41.18 65.28
C ASP A 731 44.78 -40.70 66.37
N GLY A 732 45.06 -39.53 66.95
CA GLY A 732 44.16 -38.93 67.95
C GLY A 732 42.89 -38.33 67.27
N LEU A 733 42.03 -37.76 68.17
CA LEU A 733 40.90 -36.97 67.68
C LEU A 733 41.43 -35.78 66.89
N ALA A 734 41.02 -35.69 65.65
CA ALA A 734 41.34 -34.56 64.70
C ALA A 734 40.12 -33.80 64.43
N VAL A 735 40.16 -32.45 64.61
CA VAL A 735 39.15 -31.52 64.20
C VAL A 735 39.70 -30.78 62.98
N TRP A 736 38.91 -30.72 61.90
CA TRP A 736 39.36 -30.14 60.66
C TRP A 736 38.29 -29.21 60.09
N THR A 737 38.70 -28.30 59.23
CA THR A 737 37.82 -27.47 58.43
C THR A 737 38.34 -27.37 57.03
N THR A 738 37.44 -27.27 56.06
CA THR A 738 37.79 -27.00 54.67
C THR A 738 36.77 -26.05 54.04
N GLY A 739 37.25 -25.08 53.31
CA GLY A 739 36.44 -24.23 52.41
C GLY A 739 36.50 -24.79 51.00
N PHE A 740 35.42 -24.64 50.27
CA PHE A 740 35.34 -25.02 48.88
C PHE A 740 34.52 -24.02 48.07
N GLY A 741 34.83 -23.95 46.82
CA GLY A 741 34.06 -23.14 45.88
C GLY A 741 34.17 -23.68 44.45
N SER A 742 33.11 -23.61 43.74
CA SER A 742 33.08 -24.00 42.33
C SER A 742 32.17 -23.06 41.53
N TRP A 743 32.48 -22.95 40.27
CA TRP A 743 31.66 -22.28 39.29
C TRP A 743 31.74 -23.00 37.96
N GLY A 744 30.63 -22.95 37.17
CA GLY A 744 30.59 -23.63 35.90
C GLY A 744 29.25 -23.50 35.23
N GLU A 745 29.14 -24.17 34.10
CA GLU A 745 27.91 -24.23 33.32
C GLU A 745 27.65 -25.64 32.84
N MET A 746 26.38 -25.93 32.71
CA MET A 746 25.84 -27.07 31.99
C MET A 746 25.18 -26.50 30.74
N ALA A 747 25.75 -26.78 29.57
CA ALA A 747 25.23 -26.26 28.31
C ALA A 747 23.84 -26.84 28.04
N GLY A 748 22.96 -26.05 27.44
CA GLY A 748 21.65 -26.52 27.01
C GLY A 748 21.76 -27.51 25.87
N ASP A 749 20.65 -28.15 25.61
CA ASP A 749 20.41 -28.95 24.40
C ASP A 749 19.31 -28.30 23.55
N ASP A 750 18.87 -28.99 22.52
CA ASP A 750 17.80 -28.47 21.64
C ASP A 750 16.42 -28.33 22.36
N ASN A 751 16.30 -28.78 23.61
CA ASN A 751 15.04 -28.83 24.37
C ASN A 751 15.02 -27.93 25.64
N ALA A 752 16.17 -27.69 26.27
CA ALA A 752 16.30 -26.88 27.49
C ALA A 752 17.51 -25.95 27.41
N ALA A 753 17.34 -24.69 27.80
CA ALA A 753 18.44 -23.73 27.86
C ALA A 753 19.45 -24.10 28.94
N GLY A 754 20.74 -23.82 28.73
CA GLY A 754 21.81 -24.11 29.67
C GLY A 754 21.63 -23.43 31.02
N ILE A 755 22.27 -23.98 32.06
CA ILE A 755 22.30 -23.41 33.39
C ILE A 755 23.73 -23.16 33.83
N SER A 756 24.03 -21.97 34.31
CA SER A 756 25.27 -21.62 34.97
C SER A 756 25.07 -21.60 36.50
N GLY A 757 26.06 -21.99 37.23
CA GLY A 757 25.98 -21.99 38.69
C GLY A 757 27.31 -21.70 39.38
N SER A 758 27.23 -21.17 40.59
CA SER A 758 28.39 -21.01 41.47
C SER A 758 28.01 -21.41 42.90
N THR A 759 28.88 -22.14 43.57
CA THR A 759 28.68 -22.60 44.93
C THR A 759 29.89 -22.27 45.78
N GLY A 760 29.67 -21.74 46.96
CA GLY A 760 30.71 -21.51 47.94
C GLY A 760 30.27 -21.99 49.35
N GLY A 761 31.18 -22.63 50.08
CA GLY A 761 30.85 -23.14 51.39
C GLY A 761 32.02 -23.65 52.18
N PHE A 762 31.70 -24.24 53.32
CA PHE A 762 32.67 -24.86 54.21
C PHE A 762 32.11 -26.09 54.88
N LEU A 763 33.00 -27.03 55.27
CA LEU A 763 32.73 -28.14 56.19
C LEU A 763 33.63 -28.08 57.41
N ILE A 764 33.09 -28.41 58.52
CA ILE A 764 33.83 -28.66 59.78
C ILE A 764 33.56 -30.11 60.14
N GLY A 765 34.60 -30.85 60.45
CA GLY A 765 34.48 -32.25 60.90
C GLY A 765 35.42 -32.64 61.97
N ALA A 766 35.11 -33.79 62.53
CA ALA A 766 36.00 -34.42 63.53
C ALA A 766 36.09 -35.92 63.23
N ASP A 767 37.30 -36.48 63.34
CA ASP A 767 37.55 -37.89 63.08
C ASP A 767 38.66 -38.45 64.03
N THR A 768 38.62 -39.73 64.24
CA THR A 768 39.55 -40.40 65.07
C THR A 768 39.86 -41.81 64.57
N ALA A 769 41.00 -42.38 64.98
CA ALA A 769 41.30 -43.77 64.72
C ALA A 769 40.34 -44.65 65.53
N LEU A 770 39.85 -45.70 64.90
CA LEU A 770 39.02 -46.78 65.55
C LEU A 770 39.71 -48.12 65.37
N GLY A 771 40.30 -48.61 66.48
CA GLY A 771 41.19 -49.77 66.39
C GLY A 771 42.46 -49.52 65.61
N ASP A 772 43.13 -50.55 65.17
CA ASP A 772 44.49 -50.45 64.59
C ASP A 772 44.53 -49.99 63.09
N SER A 773 43.38 -49.80 62.42
CA SER A 773 43.41 -49.60 60.98
C SER A 773 42.21 -48.86 60.38
N TRP A 774 41.18 -48.56 61.13
CA TRP A 774 40.00 -47.77 60.71
C TRP A 774 40.11 -46.33 61.19
N ARG A 775 39.65 -45.39 60.34
CA ARG A 775 39.38 -44.01 60.73
C ARG A 775 37.93 -43.72 60.47
N VAL A 776 37.27 -43.10 61.46
CA VAL A 776 35.84 -42.74 61.31
C VAL A 776 35.65 -41.27 61.75
N GLY A 777 34.70 -40.59 61.09
CA GLY A 777 34.43 -39.23 61.40
C GLY A 777 33.02 -38.78 61.00
N LEU A 778 32.68 -37.63 61.50
CA LEU A 778 31.48 -36.94 61.15
C LEU A 778 31.82 -35.47 60.73
N ALA A 779 31.02 -34.89 59.84
CA ALA A 779 31.18 -33.50 59.37
C ALA A 779 29.83 -32.85 59.18
N GLY A 780 29.78 -31.55 59.42
CA GLY A 780 28.66 -30.70 59.11
C GLY A 780 29.13 -29.40 58.49
N GLY A 781 28.25 -28.72 57.75
CA GLY A 781 28.62 -27.49 57.09
C GLY A 781 27.48 -26.76 56.40
N TYR A 782 27.86 -25.73 55.73
CA TYR A 782 26.94 -24.86 54.96
C TYR A 782 27.53 -24.47 53.62
N SER A 783 26.70 -24.41 52.62
CA SER A 783 27.06 -23.78 51.35
C SER A 783 25.91 -22.98 50.79
N TYR A 784 26.26 -22.05 49.94
CA TYR A 784 25.31 -21.19 49.20
C TYR A 784 25.60 -21.33 47.74
N THR A 785 24.52 -21.53 46.96
CA THR A 785 24.57 -21.74 45.53
C THR A 785 23.75 -20.68 44.83
N ASN A 786 24.31 -20.00 43.85
CA ASN A 786 23.55 -19.18 42.87
C ASN A 786 23.48 -19.92 41.54
N PHE A 787 22.38 -19.74 40.83
CA PHE A 787 22.21 -20.28 39.46
C PHE A 787 21.45 -19.32 38.59
N ASN A 788 21.71 -19.41 37.27
CA ASN A 788 21.08 -18.60 36.25
C ASN A 788 20.95 -19.40 34.95
N LEU A 789 19.79 -19.36 34.32
CA LEU A 789 19.61 -19.94 32.99
C LEU A 789 20.25 -19.05 31.93
N ILE A 790 20.99 -19.67 31.01
CA ILE A 790 21.69 -18.97 29.90
C ILE A 790 20.65 -18.53 28.91
N ASP A 791 20.72 -17.25 28.50
CA ASP A 791 19.81 -16.61 27.51
C ASP A 791 18.33 -16.66 27.89
N ARG A 792 18.02 -16.81 29.20
CA ARG A 792 16.65 -16.79 29.72
C ARG A 792 16.57 -15.94 30.98
N ASN A 793 15.42 -15.32 31.20
CA ASN A 793 15.16 -14.53 32.40
C ASN A 793 14.71 -15.46 33.57
N ALA A 794 15.60 -16.37 33.98
CA ALA A 794 15.34 -17.26 35.07
C ALA A 794 16.62 -17.46 35.90
N SER A 795 16.54 -17.29 37.21
CA SER A 795 17.66 -17.37 38.17
C SER A 795 17.16 -17.76 39.53
N GLY A 796 18.09 -18.07 40.40
CA GLY A 796 17.78 -18.36 41.77
C GLY A 796 18.98 -18.70 42.63
N ASP A 797 18.69 -19.16 43.82
CA ASP A 797 19.71 -19.57 44.75
C ASP A 797 19.24 -20.76 45.60
N SER A 798 20.20 -21.37 46.30
CA SER A 798 19.93 -22.44 47.25
C SER A 798 20.84 -22.30 48.48
N GLU A 799 20.21 -22.33 49.65
CA GLU A 799 20.90 -22.46 50.95
C GLU A 799 21.00 -23.94 51.32
N ASN A 800 22.20 -24.43 51.56
CA ASN A 800 22.47 -25.85 51.74
C ASN A 800 23.14 -26.15 53.08
N TRP A 801 22.52 -27.00 53.91
CA TRP A 801 23.08 -27.49 55.17
C TRP A 801 23.50 -28.94 55.01
N HIS A 802 24.71 -29.28 55.42
CA HIS A 802 25.34 -30.59 55.19
C HIS A 802 25.59 -31.32 56.49
N LEU A 803 25.32 -32.61 56.50
CA LEU A 803 25.71 -33.55 57.49
C LEU A 803 26.27 -34.82 56.84
N GLY A 804 27.45 -35.27 57.25
CA GLY A 804 28.08 -36.47 56.72
C GLY A 804 28.81 -37.30 57.75
N ILE A 805 28.74 -38.61 57.58
CA ILE A 805 29.54 -39.59 58.29
C ILE A 805 30.49 -40.23 57.25
N TYR A 806 31.75 -40.48 57.72
CA TYR A 806 32.72 -41.05 56.81
C TYR A 806 33.68 -41.96 57.54
N GLY A 807 34.29 -42.89 56.81
CA GLY A 807 35.29 -43.78 57.33
C GLY A 807 36.17 -44.43 56.30
N GLY A 808 37.34 -44.83 56.67
CA GLY A 808 38.27 -45.49 55.78
C GLY A 808 39.30 -46.37 56.46
N ARG A 809 39.88 -47.24 55.69
CA ARG A 809 40.92 -48.15 56.12
C ARG A 809 42.07 -48.25 55.11
N THR A 810 43.29 -48.32 55.62
CA THR A 810 44.47 -48.63 54.78
C THR A 810 45.05 -49.96 55.14
N TRP A 811 45.29 -50.78 54.14
CA TRP A 811 46.00 -52.06 54.28
C TRP A 811 47.45 -51.85 53.75
N SER A 812 48.40 -51.65 54.68
CA SER A 812 49.78 -51.37 54.36
C SER A 812 50.64 -52.58 54.38
N GLY A 813 51.81 -52.51 53.72
CA GLY A 813 52.77 -53.60 53.74
C GLY A 813 52.47 -54.78 52.78
N LEU A 814 51.54 -54.54 51.83
CA LEU A 814 51.30 -55.54 50.76
C LEU A 814 52.48 -55.53 49.77
N PRO A 815 52.79 -56.67 49.14
CA PRO A 815 53.95 -56.78 48.22
C PRO A 815 53.96 -55.81 47.05
N ALA A 816 52.78 -55.29 46.68
CA ALA A 816 52.63 -54.45 45.51
C ALA A 816 52.16 -53.04 45.88
N GLY A 817 52.32 -52.53 47.08
CA GLY A 817 51.87 -51.21 47.53
C GLY A 817 50.69 -51.25 48.53
N ASP A 818 50.21 -50.06 48.96
CA ASP A 818 49.16 -50.00 50.00
C ASP A 818 47.80 -49.82 49.35
N ILE A 819 46.76 -50.47 49.86
CA ILE A 819 45.38 -50.34 49.41
C ILE A 819 44.60 -49.47 50.42
N ALA A 820 43.90 -48.45 50.02
CA ALA A 820 43.05 -47.62 50.87
C ALA A 820 41.60 -47.75 50.41
N LEU A 821 40.69 -47.98 51.40
CA LEU A 821 39.23 -47.80 51.20
C LEU A 821 38.82 -46.53 51.92
N ARG A 822 38.01 -45.74 51.24
CA ARG A 822 37.36 -44.47 51.68
C ARG A 822 35.89 -44.61 51.43
N THR A 823 35.02 -44.30 52.39
CA THR A 823 33.57 -44.43 52.23
C THR A 823 32.86 -43.42 53.10
N GLY A 824 31.67 -43.01 52.66
CA GLY A 824 30.85 -42.09 53.41
C GLY A 824 29.39 -42.09 53.03
N LEU A 825 28.61 -41.48 53.87
CA LEU A 825 27.21 -41.17 53.69
C LEU A 825 27.00 -39.70 54.06
N ALA A 826 26.34 -38.94 53.20
CA ALA A 826 26.08 -37.55 53.52
C ALA A 826 24.62 -37.19 53.09
N TYR A 827 24.06 -36.28 53.87
CA TYR A 827 22.75 -35.69 53.57
C TYR A 827 22.86 -34.18 53.56
N THR A 828 22.22 -33.58 52.51
CA THR A 828 22.15 -32.13 52.38
C THR A 828 20.69 -31.70 52.35
N TRP A 829 20.35 -30.80 53.27
CA TRP A 829 19.08 -30.07 53.26
C TRP A 829 19.28 -28.82 52.42
N GLN A 830 18.35 -28.57 51.48
CA GLN A 830 18.42 -27.45 50.50
C GLN A 830 17.14 -26.65 50.59
N ASN A 831 17.25 -25.35 50.68
CA ASN A 831 16.15 -24.41 50.53
C ASN A 831 16.39 -23.65 49.21
N VAL A 832 15.55 -23.91 48.22
CA VAL A 832 15.71 -23.39 46.86
C VAL A 832 14.73 -22.26 46.65
N GLU A 833 15.24 -21.12 46.14
CA GLU A 833 14.45 -20.02 45.65
C GLU A 833 14.71 -19.88 44.15
N ALA A 834 13.66 -19.89 43.32
CA ALA A 834 13.75 -19.79 41.88
C ALA A 834 12.80 -18.69 41.38
N ASN A 835 13.31 -17.83 40.50
CA ASN A 835 12.57 -16.74 39.89
C ASN A 835 12.65 -16.84 38.37
N ARG A 836 11.52 -16.58 37.67
CA ARG A 836 11.49 -16.54 36.25
C ARG A 836 10.53 -15.46 35.73
N SER A 837 10.80 -14.93 34.56
CA SER A 837 9.91 -14.01 33.86
C SER A 837 9.40 -14.67 32.58
N VAL A 838 8.12 -14.50 32.31
CA VAL A 838 7.48 -14.87 31.04
C VAL A 838 6.99 -13.59 30.35
N ALA A 839 7.44 -13.35 29.14
CA ALA A 839 7.00 -12.17 28.38
C ALA A 839 6.87 -12.50 26.89
N PHE A 840 5.67 -12.22 26.34
CA PHE A 840 5.36 -12.30 24.92
C PHE A 840 4.31 -11.26 24.54
N SER A 841 3.96 -11.14 23.29
CA SER A 841 3.08 -10.09 22.81
C SER A 841 1.77 -9.99 23.61
N GLY A 842 1.55 -8.86 24.26
CA GLY A 842 0.35 -8.58 25.06
C GLY A 842 0.34 -9.20 26.48
N TYR A 843 1.40 -9.91 26.88
CA TYR A 843 1.47 -10.58 28.18
C TYR A 843 2.84 -10.46 28.83
N ALA A 844 2.88 -10.24 30.14
CA ALA A 844 4.09 -10.30 30.95
C ALA A 844 3.76 -10.74 32.36
N ASP A 845 4.60 -11.63 32.93
CA ASP A 845 4.45 -12.19 34.27
C ASP A 845 5.80 -12.36 34.96
N GLN A 846 5.82 -12.24 36.30
CA GLN A 846 6.96 -12.47 37.16
C GLN A 846 6.58 -13.58 38.13
N LEU A 847 7.36 -14.63 38.19
CA LEU A 847 7.05 -15.87 38.88
C LEU A 847 8.14 -16.22 39.85
N ALA A 848 7.79 -16.61 41.05
CA ALA A 848 8.73 -17.01 42.12
C ALA A 848 8.28 -18.31 42.78
N ALA A 849 9.21 -19.21 43.00
CA ALA A 849 8.99 -20.44 43.76
C ALA A 849 9.98 -20.56 44.90
N SER A 850 9.54 -21.01 46.06
CA SER A 850 10.39 -21.39 47.19
C SER A 850 10.01 -22.80 47.67
N TYR A 851 10.98 -23.69 47.73
CA TYR A 851 10.75 -25.06 48.10
C TYR A 851 11.97 -25.71 48.76
N ASN A 852 11.74 -26.79 49.50
CA ASN A 852 12.80 -27.58 50.12
C ASN A 852 13.13 -28.80 49.26
N ALA A 853 14.43 -29.13 49.22
CA ALA A 853 14.91 -30.38 48.63
C ALA A 853 15.89 -31.06 49.58
N GLY A 854 16.11 -32.33 49.37
CA GLY A 854 17.05 -33.13 50.15
C GLY A 854 17.90 -34.03 49.26
N THR A 855 19.21 -34.04 49.46
CA THR A 855 20.12 -34.89 48.71
C THR A 855 20.80 -35.89 49.67
N LEU A 856 20.47 -37.16 49.52
CA LEU A 856 21.18 -38.27 50.18
C LEU A 856 22.23 -38.82 49.25
N GLN A 857 23.47 -38.97 49.69
CA GLN A 857 24.51 -39.62 48.91
C GLN A 857 25.27 -40.67 49.73
N ALA A 858 25.60 -41.78 49.05
CA ALA A 858 26.50 -42.81 49.57
C ALA A 858 27.65 -42.99 48.59
N PHE A 859 28.84 -43.11 49.06
CA PHE A 859 30.02 -43.26 48.18
C PHE A 859 31.11 -44.20 48.81
N GLY A 860 31.91 -44.72 47.87
CA GLY A 860 33.06 -45.52 48.21
C GLY A 860 34.17 -45.45 47.18
N GLU A 861 35.41 -45.38 47.70
CA GLU A 861 36.57 -45.26 46.83
C GLU A 861 37.63 -46.29 47.26
N LEU A 862 38.22 -46.98 46.32
CA LEU A 862 39.42 -47.83 46.47
C LEU A 862 40.59 -47.12 45.77
N GLY A 863 41.67 -46.84 46.51
CA GLY A 863 42.92 -46.32 45.97
C GLY A 863 44.06 -47.30 46.20
N TRP A 864 44.94 -47.48 45.25
CA TRP A 864 46.11 -48.34 45.33
C TRP A 864 47.38 -47.48 45.16
N ARG A 865 48.05 -47.29 46.34
CA ARG A 865 49.27 -46.51 46.42
C ARG A 865 50.48 -47.26 45.96
N LEU A 866 51.19 -46.75 45.02
CA LEU A 866 52.43 -47.24 44.45
C LEU A 866 53.53 -46.21 44.62
N ASP A 867 54.55 -46.47 45.47
CA ASP A 867 55.69 -45.54 45.59
C ASP A 867 56.78 -45.92 44.57
N THR A 868 57.10 -45.03 43.69
CA THR A 868 58.17 -45.17 42.67
C THR A 868 59.34 -44.24 43.02
N ALA A 869 60.50 -44.44 42.32
CA ALA A 869 61.65 -43.56 42.50
C ALA A 869 61.44 -42.11 42.09
N VAL A 870 60.39 -41.81 41.30
CA VAL A 870 60.14 -40.49 40.69
C VAL A 870 58.95 -39.80 41.37
N ALA A 871 57.90 -40.52 41.71
CA ALA A 871 56.66 -40.01 42.23
C ALA A 871 55.86 -41.09 42.96
N ALA A 872 54.97 -40.72 43.84
CA ALA A 872 53.92 -41.60 44.36
C ALA A 872 52.75 -41.57 43.41
N LEU A 873 52.22 -42.74 43.04
CA LEU A 873 51.09 -42.96 42.18
C LEU A 873 49.96 -43.61 42.92
N GLU A 874 48.70 -43.32 42.64
CA GLU A 874 47.50 -43.97 43.20
C GLU A 874 46.43 -44.11 42.13
N PRO A 875 46.42 -45.22 41.34
CA PRO A 875 45.18 -45.59 40.63
C PRO A 875 44.03 -45.71 41.63
N PHE A 876 42.86 -45.18 41.22
CA PHE A 876 41.65 -45.25 42.09
C PHE A 876 40.41 -45.53 41.29
N ALA A 877 39.41 -46.09 41.99
CA ALA A 877 38.05 -46.29 41.51
C ALA A 877 37.09 -45.77 42.57
N ASN A 878 36.22 -44.85 42.18
CA ASN A 878 35.17 -44.26 43.07
C ASN A 878 33.81 -44.60 42.50
N LEU A 879 32.87 -44.98 43.36
CA LEU A 879 31.46 -45.18 43.07
C LEU A 879 30.62 -44.35 44.02
N ALA A 880 29.67 -43.61 43.51
CA ALA A 880 28.74 -42.83 44.29
C ALA A 880 27.32 -43.02 43.79
N TYR A 881 26.37 -43.03 44.73
CA TYR A 881 24.94 -42.97 44.47
C TYR A 881 24.38 -41.75 45.16
N VAL A 882 23.58 -41.01 44.41
CA VAL A 882 22.95 -39.75 44.84
C VAL A 882 21.45 -39.86 44.62
N HIS A 883 20.68 -39.68 45.66
CA HIS A 883 19.23 -39.61 45.66
C HIS A 883 18.80 -38.23 46.08
N LEU A 884 18.12 -37.53 45.19
CA LEU A 884 17.57 -36.20 45.43
C LEU A 884 16.05 -36.29 45.48
N ASP A 885 15.46 -35.79 46.57
CA ASP A 885 14.04 -35.57 46.75
C ASP A 885 13.75 -34.07 46.69
N ASP A 886 12.82 -33.60 45.89
CA ASP A 886 12.24 -32.26 45.99
C ASP A 886 10.84 -32.31 46.62
N GLY A 887 10.51 -31.29 47.42
CA GLY A 887 9.25 -31.21 48.16
C GLY A 887 8.05 -30.78 47.29
N GLY A 888 8.25 -30.57 45.99
CA GLY A 888 7.28 -29.93 45.12
C GLY A 888 7.22 -28.42 45.35
N TYR A 889 6.57 -27.69 44.43
CA TYR A 889 6.47 -26.22 44.49
C TYR A 889 5.16 -25.70 43.91
N THR A 890 4.81 -24.49 44.28
CA THR A 890 3.80 -23.65 43.62
C THR A 890 4.41 -22.28 43.43
N GLU A 891 4.42 -21.80 42.21
CA GLU A 891 4.90 -20.47 41.91
C GLU A 891 3.87 -19.43 42.34
N ASP A 892 4.34 -18.36 42.95
CA ASP A 892 3.61 -17.13 43.14
C ASP A 892 3.75 -16.24 41.87
N GLY A 893 2.62 -15.72 41.36
CA GLY A 893 2.60 -14.87 40.15
C GLY A 893 1.25 -14.85 39.48
N GLY A 894 1.23 -14.60 38.18
CA GLY A 894 0.00 -14.48 37.38
C GLY A 894 -0.46 -15.80 36.75
N LEU A 895 -0.97 -15.71 35.51
CA LEU A 895 -1.58 -16.85 34.80
C LEU A 895 -0.56 -17.91 34.35
N ALA A 896 0.72 -17.55 34.23
CA ALA A 896 1.80 -18.47 33.86
C ALA A 896 2.40 -19.23 35.04
N ALA A 897 1.87 -19.08 36.27
CA ALA A 897 2.34 -19.77 37.45
C ALA A 897 2.11 -21.27 37.37
N LEU A 898 3.15 -22.04 37.74
CA LEU A 898 3.20 -23.50 37.73
C LEU A 898 3.08 -24.07 39.13
N SER A 899 2.48 -25.24 39.21
CA SER A 899 2.47 -26.08 40.42
C SER A 899 3.00 -27.47 40.07
N ALA A 900 3.89 -27.99 40.88
CA ALA A 900 4.48 -29.31 40.72
C ALA A 900 4.40 -30.12 42.03
N PRO A 901 4.00 -31.41 42.01
CA PRO A 901 4.11 -32.30 43.15
C PRO A 901 5.58 -32.61 43.44
N SER A 902 5.84 -33.21 44.64
CA SER A 902 7.16 -33.73 44.98
C SER A 902 7.63 -34.78 43.96
N SER A 903 8.91 -34.80 43.71
CA SER A 903 9.53 -35.76 42.80
C SER A 903 10.95 -36.14 43.28
N SER A 904 11.49 -37.24 42.74
CA SER A 904 12.84 -37.72 43.09
C SER A 904 13.67 -37.94 41.81
N MET A 905 15.00 -37.98 42.02
CA MET A 905 16.00 -38.27 41.00
C MET A 905 17.11 -39.14 41.55
N ASP A 906 17.42 -40.25 40.88
CA ASP A 906 18.42 -41.24 41.30
C ASP A 906 19.58 -41.28 40.30
N THR A 907 20.76 -40.80 40.72
CA THR A 907 21.92 -40.72 39.83
C THR A 907 23.12 -41.45 40.43
N GLY A 908 23.74 -42.30 39.64
CA GLY A 908 24.99 -42.96 39.98
C GLY A 908 26.20 -42.35 39.29
N PHE A 909 27.33 -42.29 39.97
CA PHE A 909 28.60 -41.86 39.37
C PHE A 909 29.68 -42.91 39.60
N SER A 910 30.40 -43.28 38.57
CA SER A 910 31.63 -44.09 38.68
C SER A 910 32.81 -43.26 38.17
N THR A 911 33.91 -43.18 38.92
CA THR A 911 35.11 -42.46 38.49
C THR A 911 36.32 -43.38 38.55
N LEU A 912 37.01 -43.53 37.46
CA LEU A 912 38.29 -44.23 37.37
C LEU A 912 39.38 -43.20 37.10
N GLY A 913 40.49 -43.24 37.87
CA GLY A 913 41.51 -42.23 37.71
C GLY A 913 42.89 -42.62 38.26
N LEU A 914 43.78 -41.69 38.13
CA LEU A 914 45.16 -41.78 38.61
C LEU A 914 45.53 -40.48 39.34
N ARG A 915 46.02 -40.62 40.54
CA ARG A 915 46.65 -39.54 41.33
C ARG A 915 48.15 -39.65 41.29
N VAL A 916 48.81 -38.47 41.32
CA VAL A 916 50.26 -38.41 41.37
C VAL A 916 50.70 -37.34 42.39
N SER A 917 51.68 -37.61 43.16
CA SER A 917 52.36 -36.60 43.97
C SER A 917 53.88 -36.73 43.89
N ARG A 918 54.55 -35.57 43.78
CA ARG A 918 55.99 -35.50 43.68
C ARG A 918 56.56 -34.39 44.54
N LYS A 919 57.54 -34.73 45.38
CA LYS A 919 58.32 -33.71 46.07
C LYS A 919 59.28 -33.01 45.08
N ALA A 920 59.33 -31.68 45.15
CA ALA A 920 60.14 -30.85 44.30
C ALA A 920 60.75 -29.70 45.13
N THR A 921 61.78 -29.06 44.62
CA THR A 921 62.34 -27.82 45.19
C THR A 921 62.00 -26.71 44.22
N LEU A 922 61.21 -25.71 44.68
CA LEU A 922 60.83 -24.54 43.87
C LEU A 922 61.41 -23.29 44.51
N ALA A 923 62.26 -22.54 43.78
CA ALA A 923 62.93 -21.34 44.31
C ALA A 923 63.57 -21.49 45.71
N ALA A 924 64.25 -22.66 45.94
CA ALA A 924 64.87 -23.05 47.23
C ALA A 924 63.89 -23.41 48.36
N LEU A 925 62.60 -23.50 48.10
CA LEU A 925 61.55 -23.93 49.05
C LEU A 925 61.16 -25.39 48.74
N ASP A 926 60.89 -26.16 49.76
CA ASP A 926 60.30 -27.51 49.62
C ASP A 926 58.89 -27.34 49.11
N ALA A 927 58.59 -28.03 48.06
CA ALA A 927 57.27 -28.07 47.46
C ALA A 927 56.78 -29.50 47.18
N THR A 928 55.46 -29.66 47.14
CA THR A 928 54.81 -30.92 46.72
C THR A 928 53.86 -30.60 45.57
N LEU A 929 54.10 -31.16 44.39
CA LEU A 929 53.22 -31.11 43.25
C LEU A 929 52.19 -32.25 43.40
N ARG A 930 50.97 -31.94 43.19
CA ARG A 930 49.81 -32.87 43.27
C ARG A 930 49.04 -32.85 41.97
N GLY A 931 48.62 -34.00 41.50
CA GLY A 931 47.80 -34.12 40.31
C GLY A 931 46.81 -35.26 40.38
N GLU A 932 45.68 -35.09 39.78
CA GLU A 932 44.67 -36.10 39.56
C GLU A 932 44.09 -35.96 38.18
N ILE A 933 43.92 -37.08 37.48
CA ILE A 933 43.18 -37.21 36.23
C ILE A 933 42.28 -38.43 36.32
N GLY A 934 41.01 -38.24 35.96
CA GLY A 934 40.03 -39.32 35.99
C GLY A 934 38.99 -39.18 34.89
N TRP A 935 38.32 -40.26 34.63
CA TRP A 935 37.12 -40.33 33.80
C TRP A 935 35.96 -40.70 34.73
N ARG A 936 34.96 -39.81 34.69
CA ARG A 936 33.69 -39.98 35.42
C ARG A 936 32.59 -40.36 34.42
N TYR A 937 31.80 -41.37 34.78
CA TYR A 937 30.62 -41.83 34.07
C TYR A 937 29.40 -41.74 34.96
N ALA A 938 28.35 -41.01 34.49
CA ALA A 938 27.06 -40.90 35.18
C ALA A 938 26.05 -41.87 34.57
N PHE A 939 25.22 -42.47 35.42
CA PHE A 939 24.19 -43.44 35.06
C PHE A 939 22.98 -43.33 35.99
N GLY A 940 21.83 -43.90 35.59
CA GLY A 940 20.54 -43.69 36.22
C GLY A 940 19.82 -42.48 35.62
N ASP A 941 19.21 -41.67 36.46
CA ASP A 941 18.51 -40.48 36.04
C ASP A 941 19.53 -39.37 35.75
N ILE A 942 19.92 -39.22 34.50
CA ILE A 942 20.85 -38.16 34.05
C ILE A 942 20.14 -36.96 33.44
N THR A 943 18.86 -37.09 33.03
CA THR A 943 18.02 -35.98 32.60
C THR A 943 17.00 -35.65 33.67
N PRO A 944 17.12 -34.46 34.30
CA PRO A 944 16.19 -34.08 35.35
C PRO A 944 14.80 -33.82 34.77
N MET A 945 13.74 -34.34 35.36
CA MET A 945 12.37 -34.14 34.91
C MET A 945 11.54 -33.40 35.96
N ALA A 946 10.57 -32.58 35.50
CA ALA A 946 9.56 -31.99 36.36
C ALA A 946 8.18 -32.15 35.75
N THR A 947 7.24 -32.76 36.46
CA THR A 947 5.82 -32.79 36.09
C THR A 947 5.11 -31.66 36.79
N GLN A 948 4.42 -30.81 36.01
CA GLN A 948 3.84 -29.57 36.50
C GLN A 948 2.53 -29.26 35.83
N THR A 949 1.78 -28.28 36.35
CA THR A 949 0.48 -27.85 35.82
C THR A 949 0.37 -26.33 35.84
N PHE A 950 -0.24 -25.71 34.82
CA PHE A 950 -0.82 -24.38 34.94
C PHE A 950 -2.18 -24.43 35.64
N VAL A 951 -2.68 -23.31 36.11
CA VAL A 951 -4.02 -23.26 36.69
C VAL A 951 -5.06 -23.66 35.64
N GLY A 952 -5.75 -24.75 35.86
CA GLY A 952 -6.83 -25.26 35.00
C GLY A 952 -6.37 -26.02 33.76
N SER A 953 -5.07 -26.33 33.61
CA SER A 953 -4.56 -27.21 32.55
C SER A 953 -4.39 -28.66 33.01
N ASP A 954 -4.18 -29.57 32.06
CA ASP A 954 -3.65 -30.90 32.31
C ASP A 954 -2.19 -30.83 32.78
N ALA A 955 -1.74 -31.91 33.49
CA ALA A 955 -0.36 -32.04 33.90
C ALA A 955 0.53 -32.33 32.69
N PHE A 956 1.72 -31.73 32.67
CA PHE A 956 2.72 -31.96 31.63
C PHE A 956 4.10 -32.12 32.25
N THR A 957 4.99 -32.81 31.54
CA THR A 957 6.34 -33.07 32.01
C THR A 957 7.37 -32.40 31.11
N VAL A 958 8.34 -31.72 31.75
CA VAL A 958 9.44 -31.05 31.08
C VAL A 958 10.77 -31.62 31.51
N ALA A 959 11.73 -31.62 30.59
CA ALA A 959 13.11 -32.00 30.87
C ALA A 959 13.95 -30.73 31.14
N GLY A 960 14.78 -30.82 32.19
CA GLY A 960 15.88 -29.88 32.43
C GLY A 960 17.14 -30.24 31.65
N VAL A 961 18.21 -29.48 31.89
CA VAL A 961 19.52 -29.73 31.27
C VAL A 961 20.08 -31.05 31.74
N PRO A 962 20.49 -31.97 30.85
CA PRO A 962 21.05 -33.25 31.23
C PRO A 962 22.40 -33.14 32.00
N ILE A 963 22.62 -34.01 32.97
CA ILE A 963 23.92 -34.23 33.60
C ILE A 963 24.84 -34.87 32.57
N ALA A 964 26.11 -34.42 32.47
CA ALA A 964 27.07 -35.01 31.56
C ALA A 964 27.30 -36.47 31.82
N GLN A 965 26.95 -37.36 30.91
CA GLN A 965 27.15 -38.79 31.04
C GLN A 965 28.64 -39.17 31.14
N ASN A 966 29.48 -38.46 30.39
CA ASN A 966 30.92 -38.62 30.40
C ASN A 966 31.62 -37.28 30.71
N ALA A 967 32.54 -37.31 31.69
CA ALA A 967 33.34 -36.16 32.06
C ALA A 967 34.76 -36.54 32.41
N ALA A 968 35.72 -35.71 31.97
CA ALA A 968 37.08 -35.75 32.48
C ALA A 968 37.16 -34.96 33.80
N VAL A 969 37.75 -35.53 34.82
CA VAL A 969 38.00 -34.90 36.10
C VAL A 969 39.53 -34.63 36.21
N LEU A 970 39.89 -33.39 36.45
CA LEU A 970 41.25 -32.94 36.57
C LEU A 970 41.45 -32.21 37.92
N GLN A 971 42.56 -32.51 38.62
CA GLN A 971 43.00 -31.72 39.75
C GLN A 971 44.49 -31.42 39.65
N ALA A 972 44.87 -30.20 39.92
CA ALA A 972 46.27 -29.78 40.02
C ALA A 972 46.47 -28.98 41.30
N GLY A 973 47.45 -29.38 42.10
CA GLY A 973 47.74 -28.68 43.34
C GLY A 973 49.24 -28.51 43.60
N LEU A 974 49.57 -27.52 44.40
CA LEU A 974 50.92 -27.17 44.83
C LEU A 974 50.88 -26.80 46.30
N ASP A 975 51.66 -27.54 47.13
CA ASP A 975 51.94 -27.17 48.50
C ASP A 975 53.38 -26.66 48.61
N VAL A 976 53.59 -25.45 49.15
CA VAL A 976 54.92 -24.83 49.30
C VAL A 976 55.21 -24.54 50.77
N LYS A 977 56.30 -25.02 51.28
CA LYS A 977 56.81 -24.62 52.61
C LYS A 977 57.45 -23.22 52.51
N LEU A 978 56.71 -22.21 53.02
CA LEU A 978 57.18 -20.82 53.09
C LEU A 978 58.15 -20.57 54.24
N GLY A 979 58.32 -21.49 55.16
CA GLY A 979 59.22 -21.45 56.32
C GLY A 979 59.17 -22.79 57.11
N GLN A 980 59.85 -22.83 58.29
CA GLN A 980 59.88 -24.01 59.09
C GLN A 980 58.49 -24.39 59.65
N ALA A 981 57.64 -23.39 59.86
CA ALA A 981 56.31 -23.52 60.42
C ALA A 981 55.13 -23.23 59.46
N THR A 982 55.38 -22.82 58.21
CA THR A 982 54.28 -22.37 57.34
C THR A 982 54.31 -23.07 55.99
N THR A 983 53.16 -23.65 55.61
CA THR A 983 52.96 -24.24 54.28
C THR A 983 51.71 -23.62 53.65
N LEU A 984 51.82 -23.14 52.45
CA LEU A 984 50.69 -22.67 51.63
C LEU A 984 50.36 -23.75 50.60
N GLY A 985 49.15 -24.19 50.58
CA GLY A 985 48.61 -25.11 49.56
C GLY A 985 47.54 -24.41 48.70
N VAL A 986 47.66 -24.58 47.42
CA VAL A 986 46.62 -24.19 46.47
C VAL A 986 46.33 -25.35 45.52
N ALA A 987 45.04 -25.51 45.17
CA ALA A 987 44.62 -26.55 44.25
C ALA A 987 43.48 -26.04 43.34
N TYR A 988 43.57 -26.37 42.08
CA TYR A 988 42.52 -26.25 41.10
C TYR A 988 41.90 -27.63 40.87
N ALA A 989 40.60 -27.65 40.72
CA ALA A 989 39.82 -28.84 40.33
C ALA A 989 38.90 -28.47 39.16
N GLY A 990 38.90 -29.26 38.09
CA GLY A 990 38.06 -29.03 36.90
C GLY A 990 37.35 -30.32 36.52
N GLN A 991 36.13 -30.14 35.97
CA GLN A 991 35.37 -31.21 35.35
C GLN A 991 34.95 -30.72 33.96
N PHE A 992 35.21 -31.53 32.96
CA PHE A 992 34.98 -31.22 31.54
C PHE A 992 34.32 -32.45 30.88
N GLY A 993 33.12 -32.26 30.38
CA GLY A 993 32.37 -33.35 29.75
C GLY A 993 31.40 -32.87 28.70
N ASP A 994 30.55 -33.75 28.18
CA ASP A 994 29.53 -33.42 27.18
C ASP A 994 28.58 -32.32 27.73
N GLY A 995 28.79 -31.06 27.25
CA GLY A 995 28.02 -29.93 27.69
C GLY A 995 28.29 -29.39 29.09
N VAL A 996 29.26 -29.93 29.84
CA VAL A 996 29.55 -29.50 31.25
C VAL A 996 30.96 -28.95 31.35
N THR A 997 31.08 -27.78 31.95
CA THR A 997 32.35 -27.18 32.36
C THR A 997 32.21 -26.69 33.81
N GLN A 998 32.91 -27.33 34.74
CA GLN A 998 32.94 -26.91 36.13
C GLN A 998 34.39 -26.65 36.57
N ASN A 999 34.60 -25.55 37.26
CA ASN A 999 35.88 -25.14 37.77
C ASN A 999 35.78 -24.91 39.28
N GLY A 1000 36.78 -25.29 40.00
CA GLY A 1000 36.86 -25.10 41.44
C GLY A 1000 38.27 -24.68 41.86
N PHE A 1001 38.34 -23.97 42.95
CA PHE A 1001 39.58 -23.56 43.57
C PHE A 1001 39.57 -23.79 45.07
N ASN A 1002 40.66 -24.28 45.58
CA ASN A 1002 40.84 -24.50 47.02
C ASN A 1002 42.20 -23.92 47.45
N ALA A 1003 42.21 -23.20 48.55
CA ALA A 1003 43.44 -22.67 49.14
C ALA A 1003 43.49 -23.03 50.63
N ASN A 1004 44.64 -23.47 51.12
CA ASN A 1004 44.86 -23.74 52.54
C ASN A 1004 46.18 -23.14 53.01
N LEU A 1005 46.18 -22.63 54.20
CA LEU A 1005 47.40 -22.11 54.87
C LEU A 1005 47.63 -22.92 56.15
N LYS A 1006 48.77 -23.59 56.20
CA LYS A 1006 49.23 -24.29 57.41
C LYS A 1006 50.24 -23.43 58.18
N ILE A 1007 49.99 -23.14 59.43
CA ILE A 1007 50.96 -22.49 60.35
C ILE A 1007 51.13 -23.48 61.56
N GLU A 1008 52.41 -23.85 61.79
CA GLU A 1008 52.77 -24.64 62.97
C GLU A 1008 53.31 -23.65 64.00
N PHE A 1009 52.74 -23.69 65.22
CA PHE A 1009 53.17 -22.81 66.34
C PHE A 1009 54.07 -23.54 67.29
#